data_dcf19201e7923b87314603bb7a6294ce
#
_entry.id   dcf19201e7923b87314603bb7a6294ce
#
_cell.length_a   1.000
_cell.length_b   1.000
_cell.length_c   1.000
_cell.angle_alpha   90.00
_cell.angle_beta   90.00
_cell.angle_gamma   90.00
#
_symmetry.space_group_name_H-M   'P 1'
#
loop_
_entity.id
_entity.type
_entity.pdbx_description
1 polymer ?
#
loop_
_entity_poly.entity_id
_entity_poly.type
_entity_poly.pdbx_seq_one_letter_code
_entity_poly.pdbx_strand_id
1 'polypeptide(L)'
;MAKKQEYGNESITSLKGADRVRKRPAVIFGSDGVEGCAHSIFEIVSNSIDEARDGHGDTINVTRCKDGSVIVEDFGRGMPVDWNNGEGRYNWELLFCEMYAGGKYGEGEDNYEFSLGLNGLGLCATQYASAWMTADIYRDGYHYHLDFKKGENVGGLQKESYKGRRTGSIIHWKPDDEVFTDIDVPGSYYKDTLRRQAVVNAGLTLNFTDEKEKDPATGKAWHESWCYEHGIADYVAEVAGQDTLTPVFSCESEAVGRDREDQPDYKVRMSAAFCFSNKVQMLEYYHNSSWLEHGGSPEHAVRTAFVYQINKYLKDKNLYKKGESTISFQDVQDCLVYVSSSFSTRTSYENQTKKAITNKFVSQAMTDFLKHYLEVYFLEKPEEAQKICQQVLVNKQSREHAEKTRQSIKKTLSTQIDLANRVQKLVDCRTKDASRRELYIVEGDSAMGAVKQSRDSDYQAIMPIRGKILNCLKADYARIFKSDVIVDLIKVMGCGVELGGKHNKELATFNLDNLRYNKIVICTDADVDGYQIRTLVLTMLYRLTPTLINEGYVYIAESPLYEINTKDHTYFAYTEPEKATFLKEIGDKKYTIQRSKGLGENDPEMMWLTTMNPESRRLIKVQPADVEETARVFDLLLGDNLAGRKEHIAEHGAEYLDDLDVS
;
A
#
# COMPACT_ATOMS: atom_id res chain seq x y z
N MET A 1 -17.43 -3.13 -48.17
CA MET A 1 -18.12 -4.24 -47.46
C MET A 1 -17.16 -5.43 -47.42
N ALA A 2 -16.57 -5.70 -46.25
CA ALA A 2 -15.73 -6.87 -46.08
C ALA A 2 -16.59 -8.13 -46.13
N LYS A 3 -16.23 -9.09 -46.99
CA LYS A 3 -16.89 -10.42 -47.05
C LYS A 3 -16.80 -11.05 -45.66
N LYS A 4 -17.92 -11.34 -45.02
CA LYS A 4 -18.00 -12.22 -43.85
C LYS A 4 -17.41 -13.57 -44.27
N GLN A 5 -16.24 -13.92 -43.71
CA GLN A 5 -15.67 -15.26 -43.89
C GLN A 5 -16.64 -16.25 -43.21
N GLU A 6 -17.18 -17.19 -43.95
CA GLU A 6 -18.05 -18.25 -43.40
C GLU A 6 -17.21 -19.13 -42.45
N TYR A 7 -17.73 -19.36 -41.24
CA TYR A 7 -17.08 -20.25 -40.25
C TYR A 7 -17.33 -21.70 -40.67
N GLY A 8 -16.37 -22.25 -41.41
CA GLY A 8 -16.40 -23.63 -41.91
C GLY A 8 -15.18 -24.43 -41.49
N ASN A 9 -15.08 -25.70 -41.88
CA ASN A 9 -13.98 -26.60 -41.50
C ASN A 9 -12.59 -26.03 -41.85
N GLU A 10 -12.47 -25.26 -42.94
CA GLU A 10 -11.21 -24.63 -43.37
C GLU A 10 -10.82 -23.37 -42.59
N SER A 11 -11.72 -22.86 -41.75
CA SER A 11 -11.45 -21.69 -40.90
C SER A 11 -10.65 -22.03 -39.64
N ILE A 12 -10.51 -23.33 -39.32
CA ILE A 12 -9.77 -23.80 -38.15
C ILE A 12 -8.30 -23.98 -38.54
N THR A 13 -7.42 -23.15 -37.94
CA THR A 13 -5.97 -23.21 -38.17
C THR A 13 -5.22 -23.38 -36.84
N SER A 14 -4.12 -24.15 -36.87
CA SER A 14 -3.24 -24.27 -35.70
C SER A 14 -2.10 -23.24 -35.78
N LEU A 15 -1.79 -22.58 -34.66
CA LEU A 15 -0.59 -21.75 -34.54
C LEU A 15 0.64 -22.66 -34.47
N LYS A 16 1.71 -22.31 -35.18
CA LYS A 16 2.96 -23.09 -35.26
C LYS A 16 4.16 -22.20 -34.88
N GLY A 17 5.23 -22.82 -34.36
CA GLY A 17 6.47 -22.11 -34.02
C GLY A 17 6.22 -20.92 -33.13
N ALA A 18 6.89 -19.80 -33.42
CA ALA A 18 6.82 -18.58 -32.68
C ALA A 18 5.42 -17.94 -32.58
N ASP A 19 4.55 -18.17 -33.57
CA ASP A 19 3.16 -17.66 -33.56
C ASP A 19 2.35 -18.11 -32.36
N ARG A 20 2.68 -19.27 -31.76
CA ARG A 20 2.01 -19.77 -30.55
C ARG A 20 2.16 -18.82 -29.37
N VAL A 21 3.30 -18.16 -29.25
CA VAL A 21 3.62 -17.20 -28.20
C VAL A 21 3.30 -15.77 -28.66
N ARG A 22 3.78 -15.38 -29.83
CA ARG A 22 3.67 -14.01 -30.34
C ARG A 22 2.23 -13.51 -30.47
N LYS A 23 1.30 -14.39 -30.85
CA LYS A 23 -0.15 -14.05 -30.96
C LYS A 23 -0.92 -14.21 -29.65
N ARG A 24 -0.37 -14.89 -28.66
CA ARG A 24 -1.06 -15.20 -27.39
C ARG A 24 -0.09 -15.17 -26.20
N PRO A 25 0.68 -14.09 -25.98
CA PRO A 25 1.68 -14.01 -24.91
C PRO A 25 1.06 -14.20 -23.52
N ALA A 26 -0.13 -13.67 -23.27
CA ALA A 26 -0.82 -13.78 -21.98
C ALA A 26 -1.11 -15.23 -21.55
N VAL A 27 -1.25 -16.18 -22.50
CA VAL A 27 -1.45 -17.60 -22.16
C VAL A 27 -0.19 -18.22 -21.55
N ILE A 28 0.98 -17.78 -21.96
CA ILE A 28 2.27 -18.31 -21.51
C ILE A 28 2.81 -17.51 -20.33
N PHE A 29 2.80 -16.18 -20.44
CA PHE A 29 3.42 -15.28 -19.43
C PHE A 29 2.42 -14.69 -18.44
N GLY A 30 1.13 -15.03 -18.53
CA GLY A 30 0.07 -14.53 -17.66
C GLY A 30 -0.44 -13.13 -17.99
N SER A 31 0.30 -12.36 -18.81
CA SER A 31 -0.05 -11.00 -19.26
C SER A 31 0.62 -10.72 -20.61
N ASP A 32 0.08 -9.79 -21.38
CA ASP A 32 0.70 -9.19 -22.57
C ASP A 32 1.29 -7.79 -22.30
N GLY A 33 1.22 -7.33 -21.06
CA GLY A 33 1.80 -6.06 -20.61
C GLY A 33 3.19 -6.23 -19.97
N VAL A 34 3.58 -5.21 -19.19
CA VAL A 34 4.88 -5.16 -18.49
C VAL A 34 5.12 -6.38 -17.59
N GLU A 35 4.07 -6.94 -16.97
CA GLU A 35 4.17 -8.13 -16.11
C GLU A 35 4.57 -9.38 -16.90
N GLY A 36 4.03 -9.56 -18.11
CA GLY A 36 4.40 -10.66 -19.01
C GLY A 36 5.83 -10.51 -19.53
N CYS A 37 6.24 -9.29 -19.87
CA CYS A 37 7.62 -8.97 -20.24
C CYS A 37 8.59 -9.27 -19.09
N ALA A 38 8.26 -8.87 -17.88
CA ALA A 38 9.01 -9.13 -16.65
C ALA A 38 9.13 -10.65 -16.36
N HIS A 39 8.05 -11.40 -16.57
CA HIS A 39 8.06 -12.86 -16.42
C HIS A 39 9.02 -13.53 -17.41
N SER A 40 9.07 -13.05 -18.67
CA SER A 40 10.02 -13.56 -19.67
C SER A 40 11.48 -13.38 -19.23
N ILE A 41 11.81 -12.25 -18.59
CA ILE A 41 13.16 -12.03 -18.04
C ILE A 41 13.45 -13.05 -16.92
N PHE A 42 12.47 -13.27 -16.04
CA PHE A 42 12.61 -14.24 -14.96
C PHE A 42 12.83 -15.67 -15.47
N GLU A 43 12.25 -16.07 -16.60
CA GLU A 43 12.48 -17.37 -17.21
C GLU A 43 13.94 -17.56 -17.66
N ILE A 44 14.64 -16.51 -18.09
CA ILE A 44 16.08 -16.58 -18.37
C ILE A 44 16.87 -16.71 -17.09
N VAL A 45 16.62 -15.86 -16.11
CA VAL A 45 17.30 -15.84 -14.80
C VAL A 45 17.12 -17.17 -14.08
N SER A 46 15.92 -17.75 -14.13
CA SER A 46 15.60 -19.01 -13.45
C SER A 46 16.42 -20.20 -13.95
N ASN A 47 16.79 -20.22 -15.24
CA ASN A 47 17.66 -21.25 -15.78
C ASN A 47 19.09 -21.17 -15.21
N SER A 48 19.62 -19.96 -15.04
CA SER A 48 20.92 -19.73 -14.41
C SER A 48 20.89 -20.06 -12.90
N ILE A 49 19.77 -19.80 -12.22
CA ILE A 49 19.57 -20.19 -10.81
C ILE A 49 19.51 -21.71 -10.67
N ASP A 50 18.81 -22.42 -11.55
CA ASP A 50 18.73 -23.88 -11.53
C ASP A 50 20.12 -24.52 -11.68
N GLU A 51 20.96 -23.96 -12.57
CA GLU A 51 22.34 -24.42 -12.76
C GLU A 51 23.20 -24.20 -11.52
N ALA A 52 23.07 -23.03 -10.85
CA ALA A 52 23.78 -22.74 -9.62
C ALA A 52 23.32 -23.66 -8.46
N ARG A 53 22.04 -23.97 -8.37
CA ARG A 53 21.46 -24.90 -7.38
C ARG A 53 21.94 -26.33 -7.55
N ASP A 54 22.25 -26.71 -8.78
CA ASP A 54 22.86 -28.04 -9.10
C ASP A 54 24.37 -28.07 -8.78
N GLY A 55 24.88 -27.01 -8.12
CA GLY A 55 26.27 -26.88 -7.68
C GLY A 55 27.23 -26.35 -8.75
N HIS A 56 26.71 -25.76 -9.83
CA HIS A 56 27.52 -25.28 -10.92
C HIS A 56 27.42 -23.74 -11.05
N GLY A 57 28.45 -23.07 -10.55
CA GLY A 57 28.50 -21.61 -10.46
C GLY A 57 27.82 -21.08 -9.19
N ASP A 58 28.26 -19.93 -8.74
CA ASP A 58 27.81 -19.24 -7.53
C ASP A 58 27.48 -17.78 -7.75
N THR A 59 27.56 -17.34 -8.99
CA THR A 59 27.40 -15.93 -9.38
C THR A 59 26.58 -15.81 -10.66
N ILE A 60 25.61 -14.90 -10.67
CA ILE A 60 24.80 -14.54 -11.83
C ILE A 60 24.81 -13.03 -11.96
N ASN A 61 25.11 -12.53 -13.15
CA ASN A 61 25.09 -11.09 -13.48
C ASN A 61 23.86 -10.80 -14.35
N VAL A 62 23.08 -9.80 -13.96
CA VAL A 62 21.94 -9.31 -14.73
C VAL A 62 22.16 -7.84 -15.05
N THR A 63 22.09 -7.48 -16.34
CA THR A 63 22.24 -6.10 -16.79
C THR A 63 21.01 -5.64 -17.55
N ARG A 64 20.40 -4.56 -17.10
CA ARG A 64 19.37 -3.81 -17.82
C ARG A 64 20.05 -2.76 -18.68
N CYS A 65 20.09 -2.98 -19.99
CA CYS A 65 20.78 -2.10 -20.94
C CYS A 65 19.98 -0.82 -21.22
N LYS A 66 20.68 0.21 -21.69
CA LYS A 66 20.04 1.50 -22.05
C LYS A 66 18.97 1.39 -23.10
N ASP A 67 19.16 0.50 -24.07
CA ASP A 67 18.19 0.25 -25.14
C ASP A 67 16.97 -0.57 -24.69
N GLY A 68 16.91 -1.01 -23.41
CA GLY A 68 15.87 -1.85 -22.84
C GLY A 68 16.03 -3.34 -23.12
N SER A 69 17.18 -3.77 -23.66
CA SER A 69 17.57 -5.18 -23.68
C SER A 69 18.10 -5.62 -22.31
N VAL A 70 18.18 -6.92 -22.08
CA VAL A 70 18.63 -7.52 -20.82
C VAL A 70 19.69 -8.56 -21.09
N ILE A 71 20.80 -8.52 -20.35
CA ILE A 71 21.84 -9.53 -20.36
C ILE A 71 21.76 -10.32 -19.07
N VAL A 72 21.71 -11.64 -19.19
CA VAL A 72 21.86 -12.57 -18.08
C VAL A 72 23.08 -13.45 -18.34
N GLU A 73 24.03 -13.45 -17.42
CA GLU A 73 25.29 -14.17 -17.50
C GLU A 73 25.43 -15.06 -16.29
N ASP A 74 25.70 -16.35 -16.52
CA ASP A 74 26.06 -17.33 -15.48
C ASP A 74 27.46 -17.91 -15.73
N PHE A 75 27.97 -18.57 -14.70
CA PHE A 75 29.27 -19.25 -14.72
C PHE A 75 29.12 -20.75 -14.45
N GLY A 76 27.99 -21.32 -14.87
CA GLY A 76 27.71 -22.75 -14.76
C GLY A 76 28.45 -23.60 -15.78
N ARG A 77 27.90 -24.77 -16.12
CA ARG A 77 28.48 -25.68 -17.12
C ARG A 77 28.32 -25.20 -18.55
N GLY A 78 27.43 -24.25 -18.80
CA GLY A 78 26.95 -23.87 -20.12
C GLY A 78 25.91 -24.83 -20.68
N MET A 79 24.95 -24.32 -21.43
CA MET A 79 23.86 -25.13 -22.01
C MET A 79 24.39 -26.18 -22.99
N PRO A 80 23.89 -27.44 -22.98
CA PRO A 80 24.26 -28.42 -23.98
C PRO A 80 23.54 -28.14 -25.30
N VAL A 81 24.20 -27.50 -26.28
CA VAL A 81 23.59 -27.04 -27.55
C VAL A 81 24.00 -27.87 -28.76
N ASP A 82 24.95 -28.80 -28.62
CA ASP A 82 25.51 -29.59 -29.69
C ASP A 82 24.56 -30.73 -30.14
N TRP A 83 25.00 -31.56 -31.05
CA TRP A 83 24.22 -32.61 -31.69
C TRP A 83 23.72 -33.65 -30.67
N ASN A 84 22.45 -33.98 -30.74
CA ASN A 84 21.79 -35.02 -29.94
C ASN A 84 21.53 -36.27 -30.77
N ASN A 85 22.26 -37.33 -30.48
CA ASN A 85 22.13 -38.61 -31.22
C ASN A 85 20.76 -39.26 -30.97
N GLY A 86 20.14 -39.06 -29.81
CA GLY A 86 18.85 -39.65 -29.49
C GLY A 86 17.69 -38.99 -30.25
N GLU A 87 17.76 -37.69 -30.41
CA GLU A 87 16.74 -36.88 -31.09
C GLU A 87 17.03 -36.67 -32.59
N GLY A 88 18.27 -36.96 -33.05
CA GLY A 88 18.66 -36.81 -34.45
C GLY A 88 18.75 -35.35 -34.92
N ARG A 89 18.95 -34.41 -34.01
CA ARG A 89 19.05 -32.97 -34.27
C ARG A 89 19.90 -32.27 -33.22
N TYR A 90 20.13 -30.97 -33.36
CA TYR A 90 20.88 -30.20 -32.39
C TYR A 90 20.02 -29.90 -31.13
N ASN A 91 20.63 -29.93 -29.96
CA ASN A 91 19.96 -29.59 -28.70
C ASN A 91 19.50 -28.12 -28.67
N TRP A 92 20.20 -27.19 -29.36
CA TRP A 92 19.74 -25.81 -29.40
C TRP A 92 18.37 -25.68 -30.08
N GLU A 93 18.03 -26.52 -31.05
CA GLU A 93 16.69 -26.55 -31.66
C GLU A 93 15.62 -26.95 -30.67
N LEU A 94 15.95 -27.90 -29.77
CA LEU A 94 15.08 -28.32 -28.67
C LEU A 94 14.91 -27.21 -27.62
N LEU A 95 16.01 -26.61 -27.16
CA LEU A 95 16.02 -25.66 -26.06
C LEU A 95 15.38 -24.31 -26.44
N PHE A 96 15.65 -23.82 -27.67
CA PHE A 96 15.23 -22.49 -28.09
C PHE A 96 14.03 -22.47 -29.04
N CYS A 97 13.75 -23.55 -29.77
CA CYS A 97 12.73 -23.56 -30.82
C CYS A 97 11.61 -24.58 -30.61
N GLU A 98 11.65 -25.41 -29.56
CA GLU A 98 10.60 -26.37 -29.28
C GLU A 98 10.04 -26.22 -27.87
N MET A 99 8.72 -26.04 -27.80
CA MET A 99 8.00 -25.98 -26.51
C MET A 99 7.83 -27.39 -25.96
N TYR A 100 7.93 -27.52 -24.64
CA TYR A 100 7.89 -28.82 -23.94
C TYR A 100 9.09 -29.72 -24.24
N ALA A 101 10.25 -29.13 -24.57
CA ALA A 101 11.51 -29.81 -24.70
C ALA A 101 12.50 -29.38 -23.60
N GLY A 102 13.23 -30.29 -23.01
CA GLY A 102 14.22 -29.98 -21.97
C GLY A 102 14.80 -31.24 -21.32
N GLY A 103 15.93 -31.08 -20.64
CA GLY A 103 16.64 -32.17 -19.96
C GLY A 103 16.14 -32.48 -18.53
N LYS A 104 15.06 -31.84 -18.08
CA LYS A 104 14.59 -31.89 -16.68
C LYS A 104 13.38 -32.85 -16.48
N TYR A 105 13.08 -33.73 -17.45
CA TYR A 105 11.93 -34.65 -17.43
C TYR A 105 12.20 -36.04 -16.90
N GLY A 106 13.45 -36.39 -16.54
CA GLY A 106 13.84 -37.76 -16.12
C GLY A 106 13.24 -38.09 -14.74
N GLU A 107 12.38 -39.13 -14.68
CA GLU A 107 11.99 -39.76 -13.43
C GLU A 107 13.18 -40.57 -12.90
N GLY A 108 13.86 -40.13 -11.80
CA GLY A 108 14.76 -40.94 -11.03
C GLY A 108 16.26 -40.60 -11.05
N GLU A 109 16.69 -39.50 -11.64
CA GLU A 109 18.05 -39.00 -11.44
C GLU A 109 18.03 -37.83 -10.42
N ASP A 110 18.95 -37.83 -9.47
CA ASP A 110 19.08 -36.84 -8.37
C ASP A 110 19.37 -35.41 -8.86
N ASN A 111 19.57 -35.22 -10.16
CA ASN A 111 19.82 -33.94 -10.80
C ASN A 111 18.49 -33.22 -11.09
N TYR A 112 18.40 -31.97 -10.68
CA TYR A 112 17.23 -31.09 -10.86
C TYR A 112 15.95 -31.48 -10.09
N GLU A 113 16.08 -32.19 -8.97
CA GLU A 113 14.95 -32.67 -8.13
C GLU A 113 13.93 -31.54 -7.82
N PHE A 114 14.36 -30.27 -7.75
CA PHE A 114 13.55 -29.11 -7.37
C PHE A 114 13.71 -27.91 -8.34
N SER A 115 13.75 -28.17 -9.65
CA SER A 115 13.97 -27.12 -10.65
C SER A 115 12.83 -26.09 -10.71
N LEU A 116 13.18 -24.82 -11.01
CA LEU A 116 12.23 -23.73 -11.33
C LEU A 116 11.58 -23.92 -12.70
N GLY A 117 12.35 -24.39 -13.67
CA GLY A 117 11.98 -24.56 -15.09
C GLY A 117 11.46 -25.96 -15.41
N LEU A 118 10.40 -26.45 -14.73
CA LEU A 118 9.84 -27.80 -14.90
C LEU A 118 9.13 -28.07 -16.22
N ASN A 119 8.62 -27.05 -16.91
CA ASN A 119 7.70 -27.23 -18.03
C ASN A 119 8.38 -27.24 -19.41
N GLY A 120 9.70 -26.97 -19.51
CA GLY A 120 10.42 -26.88 -20.79
C GLY A 120 9.82 -25.82 -21.76
N LEU A 121 9.26 -24.75 -21.21
CA LEU A 121 8.59 -23.70 -21.96
C LEU A 121 9.35 -22.38 -21.94
N GLY A 122 9.98 -22.04 -20.80
CA GLY A 122 10.42 -20.70 -20.48
C GLY A 122 11.40 -20.11 -21.51
N LEU A 123 12.52 -20.78 -21.77
CA LEU A 123 13.54 -20.27 -22.66
C LEU A 123 13.05 -20.17 -24.12
N CYS A 124 12.37 -21.21 -24.62
CA CYS A 124 11.79 -21.21 -25.96
C CYS A 124 10.72 -20.11 -26.11
N ALA A 125 9.81 -19.96 -25.15
CA ALA A 125 8.77 -18.94 -25.17
C ALA A 125 9.37 -17.53 -25.12
N THR A 126 10.40 -17.31 -24.29
CA THR A 126 11.09 -16.01 -24.17
C THR A 126 11.82 -15.67 -25.47
N GLN A 127 12.46 -16.66 -26.10
CA GLN A 127 13.09 -16.50 -27.40
C GLN A 127 12.06 -16.12 -28.48
N TYR A 128 10.88 -16.78 -28.49
CA TYR A 128 9.80 -16.46 -29.42
C TYR A 128 9.21 -15.06 -29.21
N ALA A 129 9.22 -14.55 -27.98
CA ALA A 129 8.72 -13.22 -27.62
C ALA A 129 9.75 -12.09 -27.81
N SER A 130 10.91 -12.40 -28.42
CA SER A 130 11.99 -11.42 -28.62
C SER A 130 11.88 -10.67 -29.94
N ALA A 131 12.31 -9.41 -29.97
CA ALA A 131 12.69 -8.71 -31.17
C ALA A 131 14.00 -9.33 -31.74
N TRP A 132 14.92 -9.63 -30.83
CA TRP A 132 16.11 -10.42 -31.09
C TRP A 132 16.64 -11.03 -29.76
N MET A 133 17.39 -12.14 -29.92
CA MET A 133 18.12 -12.77 -28.82
C MET A 133 19.44 -13.29 -29.34
N THR A 134 20.50 -13.16 -28.52
CA THR A 134 21.76 -13.86 -28.75
C THR A 134 22.08 -14.76 -27.59
N ALA A 135 22.73 -15.89 -27.86
CA ALA A 135 23.19 -16.82 -26.85
C ALA A 135 24.64 -17.18 -27.08
N ASP A 136 25.50 -16.81 -26.13
CA ASP A 136 26.92 -17.16 -26.10
C ASP A 136 27.14 -18.22 -25.00
N ILE A 137 27.63 -19.37 -25.38
CA ILE A 137 27.74 -20.53 -24.48
C ILE A 137 29.17 -21.06 -24.49
N TYR A 138 29.76 -21.16 -23.31
CA TYR A 138 31.11 -21.66 -23.11
C TYR A 138 31.03 -23.04 -22.43
N ARG A 139 31.33 -24.09 -23.22
CA ARG A 139 31.21 -25.45 -22.74
C ARG A 139 32.24 -26.40 -23.43
N ASP A 140 32.81 -27.29 -22.66
CA ASP A 140 33.69 -28.37 -23.17
C ASP A 140 34.86 -27.90 -24.07
N GLY A 141 35.39 -26.68 -23.81
CA GLY A 141 36.47 -26.10 -24.57
C GLY A 141 36.04 -25.45 -25.90
N TYR A 142 34.75 -25.20 -26.06
CA TYR A 142 34.20 -24.53 -27.20
C TYR A 142 33.40 -23.28 -26.79
N HIS A 143 33.34 -22.29 -27.65
CA HIS A 143 32.40 -21.20 -27.66
C HIS A 143 31.36 -21.46 -28.71
N TYR A 144 30.10 -21.45 -28.32
CA TYR A 144 28.96 -21.59 -29.21
C TYR A 144 28.21 -20.26 -29.24
N HIS A 145 27.80 -19.85 -30.45
CA HIS A 145 27.02 -18.64 -30.62
C HIS A 145 25.79 -18.90 -31.49
N LEU A 146 24.66 -18.33 -31.05
CA LEU A 146 23.37 -18.41 -31.72
C LEU A 146 22.71 -17.02 -31.77
N ASP A 147 22.17 -16.70 -32.92
CA ASP A 147 21.37 -15.49 -33.16
C ASP A 147 19.92 -15.86 -33.48
N PHE A 148 19.00 -15.08 -32.89
CA PHE A 148 17.56 -15.20 -33.15
C PHE A 148 16.96 -13.83 -33.42
N LYS A 149 16.02 -13.78 -34.37
CA LYS A 149 15.27 -12.57 -34.69
C LYS A 149 13.78 -12.91 -34.85
N LYS A 150 12.93 -12.25 -34.04
CA LYS A 150 11.47 -12.46 -34.04
C LYS A 150 11.05 -13.93 -33.96
N GLY A 151 11.76 -14.71 -33.16
CA GLY A 151 11.46 -16.12 -32.96
C GLY A 151 12.12 -17.09 -33.93
N GLU A 152 12.85 -16.62 -34.93
CA GLU A 152 13.52 -17.46 -35.95
C GLU A 152 15.03 -17.41 -35.74
N ASN A 153 15.70 -18.57 -35.86
CA ASN A 153 17.17 -18.63 -35.85
C ASN A 153 17.79 -18.01 -37.09
N VAL A 154 18.88 -17.27 -36.93
CA VAL A 154 19.62 -16.61 -38.01
C VAL A 154 21.05 -17.16 -38.03
N GLY A 155 21.43 -17.81 -39.10
CA GLY A 155 22.82 -18.25 -39.34
C GLY A 155 23.19 -19.63 -38.76
N GLY A 156 22.29 -20.29 -38.02
CA GLY A 156 22.55 -21.60 -37.38
C GLY A 156 23.51 -21.51 -36.21
N LEU A 157 23.95 -22.68 -35.71
CA LEU A 157 24.90 -22.78 -34.59
C LEU A 157 26.32 -22.50 -35.09
N GLN A 158 26.95 -21.46 -34.56
CA GLN A 158 28.36 -21.20 -34.75
C GLN A 158 29.14 -21.84 -33.60
N LYS A 159 30.24 -22.55 -33.93
CA LYS A 159 31.07 -23.27 -32.96
C LYS A 159 32.54 -22.98 -33.20
N GLU A 160 33.22 -22.45 -32.21
CA GLU A 160 34.63 -22.12 -32.25
C GLU A 160 35.39 -22.76 -31.07
N SER A 161 36.66 -23.13 -31.29
CA SER A 161 37.50 -23.64 -30.20
C SER A 161 37.83 -22.51 -29.20
N TYR A 162 37.61 -22.74 -27.92
CA TYR A 162 37.84 -21.77 -26.85
C TYR A 162 38.94 -22.28 -25.91
N LYS A 163 40.05 -21.55 -25.82
CA LYS A 163 41.20 -21.91 -24.98
C LYS A 163 41.15 -21.32 -23.57
N GLY A 164 40.13 -20.48 -23.26
CA GLY A 164 39.92 -19.89 -21.91
C GLY A 164 39.41 -20.93 -20.90
N ARG A 165 39.36 -20.52 -19.64
CA ARG A 165 38.83 -21.34 -18.53
C ARG A 165 37.37 -21.09 -18.23
N ARG A 166 36.77 -20.13 -18.91
CA ARG A 166 35.37 -19.76 -18.69
C ARG A 166 34.45 -20.89 -19.14
N THR A 167 33.43 -21.16 -18.32
CA THR A 167 32.22 -21.91 -18.65
C THR A 167 31.00 -21.07 -18.34
N GLY A 168 29.81 -21.48 -18.77
CA GLY A 168 28.55 -20.81 -18.49
C GLY A 168 27.87 -20.28 -19.75
N SER A 169 26.79 -19.55 -19.55
CA SER A 169 25.98 -19.00 -20.64
C SER A 169 25.78 -17.51 -20.47
N ILE A 170 25.71 -16.79 -21.59
CA ILE A 170 25.27 -15.39 -21.67
C ILE A 170 24.07 -15.34 -22.59
N ILE A 171 22.93 -14.92 -22.09
CA ILE A 171 21.73 -14.65 -22.89
C ILE A 171 21.52 -13.14 -22.93
N HIS A 172 21.56 -12.58 -24.14
CA HIS A 172 21.22 -11.19 -24.39
C HIS A 172 19.90 -11.12 -25.14
N TRP A 173 18.89 -10.58 -24.51
CA TRP A 173 17.51 -10.63 -24.95
C TRP A 173 16.91 -9.22 -25.06
N LYS A 174 16.21 -8.97 -26.16
CA LYS A 174 15.44 -7.75 -26.38
C LYS A 174 13.97 -8.10 -26.51
N PRO A 175 13.07 -7.59 -25.62
CA PRO A 175 11.63 -7.76 -25.77
C PRO A 175 11.12 -7.12 -27.07
N ASP A 176 10.06 -7.72 -27.62
CA ASP A 176 9.43 -7.22 -28.84
C ASP A 176 8.14 -6.47 -28.49
N ASP A 177 8.04 -5.21 -28.90
CA ASP A 177 6.85 -4.35 -28.77
C ASP A 177 5.68 -4.76 -29.68
N GLU A 178 5.91 -5.68 -30.63
CA GLU A 178 4.83 -6.35 -31.37
C GLU A 178 4.19 -7.49 -30.55
N VAL A 179 4.82 -7.93 -29.44
CA VAL A 179 4.36 -9.04 -28.60
C VAL A 179 3.81 -8.52 -27.27
N PHE A 180 4.54 -7.60 -26.64
CA PHE A 180 4.14 -7.00 -25.38
C PHE A 180 3.67 -5.56 -25.60
N THR A 181 2.57 -5.20 -24.97
CA THR A 181 2.00 -3.85 -25.02
C THR A 181 2.83 -2.82 -24.25
N ASP A 182 3.67 -3.29 -23.31
CA ASP A 182 4.64 -2.50 -22.57
C ASP A 182 5.89 -3.35 -22.28
N ILE A 183 7.05 -2.84 -22.68
CA ILE A 183 8.36 -3.50 -22.57
C ILE A 183 9.31 -2.79 -21.60
N ASP A 184 8.89 -1.68 -20.97
CA ASP A 184 9.75 -0.93 -20.05
C ASP A 184 9.61 -1.43 -18.60
N VAL A 185 10.17 -2.62 -18.34
CA VAL A 185 10.22 -3.22 -17.03
C VAL A 185 11.02 -2.31 -16.08
N PRO A 186 10.43 -1.84 -14.96
CA PRO A 186 11.11 -0.91 -14.06
C PRO A 186 12.30 -1.54 -13.33
N GLY A 187 13.34 -0.74 -13.02
CA GLY A 187 14.53 -1.20 -12.30
C GLY A 187 14.21 -1.82 -10.93
N SER A 188 13.17 -1.34 -10.24
CA SER A 188 12.69 -1.91 -8.97
C SER A 188 12.30 -3.39 -9.09
N TYR A 189 11.68 -3.80 -10.20
CA TYR A 189 11.34 -5.21 -10.42
C TYR A 189 12.57 -6.12 -10.38
N TYR A 190 13.67 -5.70 -11.02
CA TYR A 190 14.92 -6.47 -11.01
C TYR A 190 15.50 -6.54 -9.60
N LYS A 191 15.58 -5.39 -8.92
CA LYS A 191 16.10 -5.30 -7.55
C LYS A 191 15.32 -6.23 -6.62
N ASP A 192 13.99 -6.15 -6.62
CA ASP A 192 13.12 -6.97 -5.76
C ASP A 192 13.21 -8.45 -6.10
N THR A 193 13.18 -8.79 -7.40
CA THR A 193 13.20 -10.19 -7.85
C THR A 193 14.54 -10.85 -7.56
N LEU A 194 15.65 -10.20 -7.89
CA LEU A 194 16.99 -10.77 -7.68
C LEU A 194 17.31 -10.88 -6.19
N ARG A 195 16.97 -9.88 -5.38
CA ARG A 195 17.12 -9.96 -3.92
C ARG A 195 16.36 -11.16 -3.35
N ARG A 196 15.08 -11.35 -3.73
CA ARG A 196 14.29 -12.50 -3.29
C ARG A 196 14.92 -13.82 -3.71
N GLN A 197 15.49 -13.89 -4.93
CA GLN A 197 16.18 -15.10 -5.38
C GLN A 197 17.46 -15.36 -4.58
N ALA A 198 18.23 -14.34 -4.23
CA ALA A 198 19.41 -14.49 -3.37
C ALA A 198 19.03 -15.00 -1.97
N VAL A 199 17.90 -14.54 -1.41
CA VAL A 199 17.41 -14.99 -0.09
C VAL A 199 17.13 -16.48 -0.02
N VAL A 200 16.53 -17.07 -1.06
CA VAL A 200 16.11 -18.48 -1.05
C VAL A 200 17.13 -19.44 -1.69
N ASN A 201 18.21 -18.91 -2.23
CA ASN A 201 19.33 -19.68 -2.78
C ASN A 201 20.62 -19.29 -2.03
N ALA A 202 20.80 -19.86 -0.84
CA ALA A 202 21.91 -19.56 0.05
C ALA A 202 23.28 -19.67 -0.65
N GLY A 203 24.14 -18.69 -0.47
CA GLY A 203 25.46 -18.61 -1.07
C GLY A 203 25.51 -18.19 -2.53
N LEU A 204 24.35 -18.00 -3.20
CA LEU A 204 24.28 -17.49 -4.57
C LEU A 204 24.41 -15.98 -4.58
N THR A 205 25.38 -15.46 -5.34
CA THR A 205 25.58 -14.03 -5.57
C THR A 205 24.82 -13.58 -6.81
N LEU A 206 23.92 -12.64 -6.64
CA LEU A 206 23.17 -12.01 -7.72
C LEU A 206 23.57 -10.55 -7.85
N ASN A 207 24.19 -10.21 -8.98
CA ASN A 207 24.65 -8.87 -9.32
C ASN A 207 23.67 -8.22 -10.31
N PHE A 208 23.26 -7.00 -10.04
CA PHE A 208 22.41 -6.21 -10.92
C PHE A 208 23.10 -4.92 -11.36
N THR A 209 23.13 -4.67 -12.65
CA THR A 209 23.60 -3.43 -13.23
C THR A 209 22.46 -2.79 -14.02
N ASP A 210 22.08 -1.56 -13.68
CA ASP A 210 21.09 -0.79 -14.41
C ASP A 210 21.76 0.35 -15.18
N GLU A 211 21.87 0.22 -16.49
CA GLU A 211 22.45 1.27 -17.33
C GLU A 211 21.52 2.46 -17.57
N LYS A 212 20.21 2.31 -17.28
CA LYS A 212 19.23 3.40 -17.38
C LYS A 212 19.27 4.29 -16.12
N GLU A 213 19.71 3.76 -14.98
CA GLU A 213 19.84 4.48 -13.73
C GLU A 213 21.30 4.82 -13.44
N LYS A 214 21.55 6.01 -12.91
CA LYS A 214 22.90 6.42 -12.49
C LYS A 214 22.98 6.46 -10.98
N ASP A 215 24.05 5.92 -10.45
CA ASP A 215 24.44 6.10 -9.06
C ASP A 215 24.75 7.59 -8.80
N PRO A 216 24.02 8.27 -7.92
CA PRO A 216 24.22 9.68 -7.61
C PRO A 216 25.63 10.02 -7.08
N ALA A 217 26.30 9.06 -6.43
CA ALA A 217 27.61 9.26 -5.82
C ALA A 217 28.74 9.13 -6.84
N THR A 218 28.62 8.23 -7.82
CA THR A 218 29.70 7.89 -8.75
C THR A 218 29.48 8.36 -10.17
N GLY A 219 28.22 8.67 -10.54
CA GLY A 219 27.79 9.01 -11.90
C GLY A 219 27.85 7.84 -12.90
N LYS A 220 28.21 6.63 -12.46
CA LYS A 220 28.23 5.39 -13.25
C LYS A 220 26.85 4.74 -13.27
N ALA A 221 26.68 3.68 -14.05
CA ALA A 221 25.48 2.84 -14.03
C ALA A 221 25.26 2.32 -12.59
N TRP A 222 23.98 2.25 -12.17
CA TRP A 222 23.62 1.69 -10.86
C TRP A 222 24.08 0.25 -10.76
N HIS A 223 24.67 -0.12 -9.65
CA HIS A 223 25.11 -1.48 -9.40
C HIS A 223 24.75 -1.89 -7.97
N GLU A 224 24.16 -3.07 -7.84
CA GLU A 224 23.77 -3.65 -6.55
C GLU A 224 24.03 -5.16 -6.56
N SER A 225 24.39 -5.71 -5.42
CA SER A 225 24.76 -7.12 -5.27
C SER A 225 24.13 -7.70 -4.02
N TRP A 226 23.57 -8.90 -4.12
CA TRP A 226 22.97 -9.63 -2.99
C TRP A 226 23.58 -11.01 -2.89
N CYS A 227 24.00 -11.38 -1.67
CA CYS A 227 24.41 -12.72 -1.30
C CYS A 227 24.04 -12.95 0.16
N TYR A 228 23.28 -13.99 0.43
CA TYR A 228 22.91 -14.41 1.78
C TYR A 228 23.51 -15.78 2.04
N GLU A 229 24.61 -15.82 2.79
CA GLU A 229 25.37 -17.06 3.03
C GLU A 229 24.52 -18.12 3.75
N HIS A 230 23.72 -17.69 4.72
CA HIS A 230 22.78 -18.55 5.46
C HIS A 230 21.32 -18.37 4.96
N GLY A 231 21.14 -17.85 3.75
CA GLY A 231 19.86 -17.71 3.08
C GLY A 231 18.83 -16.93 3.88
N ILE A 232 17.65 -17.54 4.11
CA ILE A 232 16.52 -16.90 4.79
C ILE A 232 16.84 -16.42 6.21
N ALA A 233 17.82 -17.00 6.90
CA ALA A 233 18.20 -16.59 8.25
C ALA A 233 18.90 -15.24 8.26
N ASP A 234 19.83 -15.00 7.34
CA ASP A 234 20.52 -13.72 7.18
C ASP A 234 19.54 -12.62 6.77
N TYR A 235 18.58 -12.93 5.89
CA TYR A 235 17.56 -12.00 5.46
C TYR A 235 16.61 -11.60 6.61
N VAL A 236 16.17 -12.57 7.42
CA VAL A 236 15.37 -12.25 8.61
C VAL A 236 16.16 -11.35 9.57
N ALA A 237 17.45 -11.61 9.77
CA ALA A 237 18.31 -10.78 10.61
C ALA A 237 18.46 -9.36 10.07
N GLU A 238 18.66 -9.22 8.75
CA GLU A 238 18.76 -7.91 8.07
C GLU A 238 17.48 -7.08 8.25
N VAL A 239 16.31 -7.68 7.98
CA VAL A 239 15.01 -7.00 8.06
C VAL A 239 14.65 -6.64 9.50
N ALA A 240 14.88 -7.56 10.43
CA ALA A 240 14.54 -7.36 11.83
C ALA A 240 15.44 -6.32 12.52
N GLY A 241 16.67 -6.13 12.03
CA GLY A 241 17.64 -5.22 12.64
C GLY A 241 18.10 -5.67 14.02
N GLN A 242 18.64 -4.72 14.81
CA GLN A 242 19.23 -5.04 16.13
C GLN A 242 18.21 -5.04 17.29
N ASP A 243 17.09 -4.36 17.15
CA ASP A 243 16.08 -4.18 18.21
C ASP A 243 14.99 -5.26 18.14
N THR A 244 15.39 -6.52 18.33
CA THR A 244 14.48 -7.67 18.34
C THR A 244 14.14 -8.14 19.75
N LEU A 245 12.98 -8.76 19.92
CA LEU A 245 12.58 -9.40 21.20
C LEU A 245 13.32 -10.72 21.40
N THR A 246 13.65 -11.41 20.30
CA THR A 246 14.35 -12.70 20.29
C THR A 246 15.41 -12.70 19.20
N PRO A 247 16.50 -13.49 19.35
CA PRO A 247 17.41 -13.80 18.26
C PRO A 247 16.68 -14.47 17.09
N VAL A 248 17.32 -14.47 15.90
CA VAL A 248 16.82 -15.25 14.78
C VAL A 248 16.99 -16.75 15.07
N PHE A 249 15.91 -17.51 14.92
CA PHE A 249 15.90 -18.96 14.97
C PHE A 249 15.66 -19.49 13.56
N SER A 250 16.44 -20.48 13.16
CA SER A 250 16.28 -21.17 11.88
C SER A 250 16.19 -22.68 12.09
N CYS A 251 15.39 -23.32 11.24
CA CYS A 251 15.21 -24.77 11.26
C CYS A 251 14.91 -25.29 9.85
N GLU A 252 15.24 -26.56 9.65
CA GLU A 252 15.00 -27.27 8.39
C GLU A 252 14.58 -28.71 8.63
N SER A 253 13.82 -29.27 7.71
CA SER A 253 13.38 -30.66 7.74
C SER A 253 12.95 -31.15 6.36
N GLU A 254 12.87 -32.47 6.22
CA GLU A 254 12.32 -33.12 5.04
C GLU A 254 11.17 -34.05 5.44
N ALA A 255 10.19 -34.19 4.55
CA ALA A 255 9.07 -35.09 4.73
C ALA A 255 8.71 -35.77 3.40
N VAL A 256 8.16 -36.98 3.48
CA VAL A 256 7.67 -37.73 2.32
C VAL A 256 6.22 -38.11 2.53
N GLY A 257 5.38 -37.91 1.54
CA GLY A 257 3.96 -38.23 1.59
C GLY A 257 3.22 -37.82 0.34
N ARG A 258 1.89 -37.73 0.40
CA ARG A 258 1.04 -37.52 -0.76
C ARG A 258 -0.14 -36.62 -0.46
N ASP A 259 -0.68 -35.96 -1.48
CA ASP A 259 -1.88 -35.10 -1.34
C ASP A 259 -3.19 -35.90 -1.26
N ARG A 260 -3.22 -37.10 -1.87
CA ARG A 260 -4.37 -38.05 -1.91
C ARG A 260 -3.89 -39.48 -1.91
N GLU A 261 -4.69 -40.37 -1.37
CA GLU A 261 -4.35 -41.80 -1.24
C GLU A 261 -4.05 -42.53 -2.58
N ASP A 262 -4.66 -42.04 -3.67
CA ASP A 262 -4.51 -42.55 -5.03
C ASP A 262 -3.28 -42.01 -5.79
N GLN A 263 -2.49 -41.15 -5.16
CA GLN A 263 -1.29 -40.55 -5.77
C GLN A 263 -0.01 -41.11 -5.16
N PRO A 264 1.11 -41.14 -5.91
CA PRO A 264 2.41 -41.53 -5.37
C PRO A 264 2.90 -40.49 -4.37
N ASP A 265 3.74 -40.98 -3.45
CA ASP A 265 4.44 -40.13 -2.51
C ASP A 265 5.43 -39.21 -3.23
N TYR A 266 5.63 -38.02 -2.64
CA TYR A 266 6.65 -37.08 -3.07
C TYR A 266 7.37 -36.48 -1.88
N LYS A 267 8.57 -35.98 -2.12
CA LYS A 267 9.44 -35.37 -1.11
C LYS A 267 9.16 -33.87 -1.01
N VAL A 268 9.16 -33.38 0.22
CA VAL A 268 9.09 -31.93 0.53
C VAL A 268 10.26 -31.60 1.45
N ARG A 269 11.12 -30.66 1.02
CA ARG A 269 12.14 -30.01 1.86
C ARG A 269 11.60 -28.70 2.37
N MET A 270 11.77 -28.40 3.65
CA MET A 270 11.23 -27.23 4.30
C MET A 270 12.31 -26.55 5.14
N SER A 271 12.42 -25.25 5.01
CA SER A 271 13.23 -24.41 5.89
C SER A 271 12.41 -23.20 6.34
N ALA A 272 12.65 -22.76 7.58
CA ALA A 272 12.01 -21.59 8.14
C ALA A 272 13.02 -20.82 9.00
N ALA A 273 12.94 -19.50 8.94
CA ALA A 273 13.67 -18.60 9.83
C ALA A 273 12.71 -17.54 10.39
N PHE A 274 12.83 -17.26 11.68
CA PHE A 274 11.98 -16.25 12.32
C PHE A 274 12.65 -15.62 13.54
N CYS A 275 12.19 -14.42 13.86
CA CYS A 275 12.37 -13.79 15.16
C CYS A 275 11.12 -12.98 15.51
N PHE A 276 11.06 -12.48 16.72
CA PHE A 276 9.98 -11.61 17.16
C PHE A 276 10.51 -10.18 17.37
N SER A 277 9.72 -9.19 16.94
CA SER A 277 10.00 -7.77 17.06
C SER A 277 8.71 -7.00 17.32
N ASN A 278 8.78 -5.93 18.11
CA ASN A 278 7.66 -5.00 18.29
C ASN A 278 7.74 -3.78 17.35
N LYS A 279 8.74 -3.72 16.49
CA LYS A 279 8.95 -2.61 15.55
C LYS A 279 8.72 -2.99 14.09
N VAL A 280 9.02 -4.25 13.76
CA VAL A 280 8.95 -4.78 12.40
C VAL A 280 8.13 -6.04 12.36
N GLN A 281 7.28 -6.16 11.37
CA GLN A 281 6.54 -7.38 11.04
C GLN A 281 6.76 -7.71 9.57
N MET A 282 7.00 -8.99 9.28
CA MET A 282 7.17 -9.47 7.90
C MET A 282 6.81 -10.95 7.84
N LEU A 283 6.03 -11.34 6.84
CA LEU A 283 5.72 -12.73 6.54
C LEU A 283 5.97 -12.97 5.06
N GLU A 284 6.94 -13.80 4.74
CA GLU A 284 7.23 -14.17 3.36
C GLU A 284 7.29 -15.69 3.21
N TYR A 285 6.70 -16.18 2.13
CA TYR A 285 6.60 -17.61 1.82
C TYR A 285 7.16 -17.85 0.44
N TYR A 286 8.01 -18.87 0.34
CA TYR A 286 8.61 -19.28 -0.92
C TYR A 286 8.37 -20.78 -1.16
N HIS A 287 8.12 -21.12 -2.43
CA HIS A 287 8.02 -22.52 -2.83
C HIS A 287 8.68 -22.73 -4.19
N ASN A 288 9.60 -23.70 -4.27
CA ASN A 288 10.47 -23.91 -5.43
C ASN A 288 11.08 -22.58 -5.91
N SER A 289 11.66 -21.81 -5.00
CA SER A 289 12.20 -20.44 -5.16
C SER A 289 11.24 -19.38 -5.67
N SER A 290 9.97 -19.70 -5.93
CA SER A 290 8.94 -18.72 -6.28
C SER A 290 8.39 -18.04 -5.03
N TRP A 291 8.33 -16.72 -5.02
CA TRP A 291 7.65 -15.97 -3.96
C TRP A 291 6.14 -16.12 -4.06
N LEU A 292 5.52 -16.55 -2.97
CA LEU A 292 4.08 -16.77 -2.88
C LEU A 292 3.40 -15.50 -2.34
N GLU A 293 3.09 -14.56 -3.21
CA GLU A 293 2.43 -13.30 -2.85
C GLU A 293 1.11 -13.51 -2.09
N HIS A 294 0.39 -14.60 -2.42
CA HIS A 294 -0.90 -14.95 -1.82
C HIS A 294 -0.79 -16.12 -0.84
N GLY A 295 0.43 -16.52 -0.45
CA GLY A 295 0.68 -17.55 0.55
C GLY A 295 0.21 -18.95 0.15
N GLY A 296 -0.99 -19.35 0.57
CA GLY A 296 -1.52 -20.69 0.32
C GLY A 296 -1.14 -21.70 1.40
N SER A 297 -0.70 -22.91 1.00
CA SER A 297 -0.37 -24.00 1.94
C SER A 297 0.65 -23.63 3.02
N PRO A 298 1.77 -22.92 2.73
CA PRO A 298 2.72 -22.49 3.74
C PRO A 298 2.13 -21.46 4.73
N GLU A 299 1.36 -20.49 4.25
CA GLU A 299 0.72 -19.51 5.12
C GLU A 299 -0.25 -20.17 6.10
N HIS A 300 -1.06 -21.11 5.61
CA HIS A 300 -1.98 -21.88 6.46
C HIS A 300 -1.24 -22.65 7.57
N ALA A 301 -0.10 -23.25 7.24
CA ALA A 301 0.74 -23.99 8.18
C ALA A 301 1.28 -23.06 9.28
N VAL A 302 1.82 -21.90 8.91
CA VAL A 302 2.34 -20.89 9.86
C VAL A 302 1.25 -20.41 10.81
N ARG A 303 0.08 -20.01 10.27
CA ARG A 303 -1.07 -19.58 11.07
C ARG A 303 -1.47 -20.63 12.10
N THR A 304 -1.53 -21.88 11.67
CA THR A 304 -1.93 -23.00 12.53
C THR A 304 -0.89 -23.31 13.59
N ALA A 305 0.38 -23.45 13.21
CA ALA A 305 1.43 -23.89 14.11
C ALA A 305 1.76 -22.86 15.20
N PHE A 306 1.94 -21.58 14.82
CA PHE A 306 2.27 -20.53 15.79
C PHE A 306 1.14 -20.28 16.78
N VAL A 307 -0.11 -20.18 16.31
CA VAL A 307 -1.26 -20.03 17.22
C VAL A 307 -1.40 -21.23 18.15
N TYR A 308 -1.23 -22.44 17.63
CA TYR A 308 -1.31 -23.65 18.45
C TYR A 308 -0.26 -23.64 19.56
N GLN A 309 1.01 -23.43 19.23
CA GLN A 309 2.09 -23.54 20.21
C GLN A 309 2.05 -22.43 21.26
N ILE A 310 1.80 -21.19 20.84
CA ILE A 310 1.68 -20.07 21.78
C ILE A 310 0.45 -20.25 22.68
N ASN A 311 -0.70 -20.67 22.14
CA ASN A 311 -1.87 -20.97 22.96
C ASN A 311 -1.63 -22.11 23.96
N LYS A 312 -0.92 -23.17 23.56
CA LYS A 312 -0.52 -24.27 24.44
C LYS A 312 0.30 -23.73 25.62
N TYR A 313 1.34 -22.95 25.33
CA TYR A 313 2.18 -22.35 26.38
C TYR A 313 1.40 -21.44 27.32
N LEU A 314 0.55 -20.54 26.79
CA LEU A 314 -0.27 -19.62 27.58
C LEU A 314 -1.24 -20.36 28.51
N LYS A 315 -1.82 -21.47 28.06
CA LYS A 315 -2.69 -22.33 28.87
C LYS A 315 -1.91 -23.09 29.95
N ASP A 316 -0.79 -23.70 29.60
CA ASP A 316 0.04 -24.48 30.52
C ASP A 316 0.61 -23.60 31.67
N LYS A 317 0.91 -22.34 31.36
CA LYS A 317 1.39 -21.36 32.34
C LYS A 317 0.25 -20.58 33.04
N ASN A 318 -1.02 -20.89 32.74
CA ASN A 318 -2.20 -20.20 33.30
C ASN A 318 -2.18 -18.67 33.11
N LEU A 319 -1.73 -18.20 31.95
CA LEU A 319 -1.59 -16.76 31.66
C LEU A 319 -2.88 -16.12 31.14
N TYR A 320 -3.90 -16.90 30.80
CA TYR A 320 -5.23 -16.39 30.48
C TYR A 320 -6.06 -16.12 31.74
N LYS A 321 -6.80 -15.02 31.75
CA LYS A 321 -7.79 -14.74 32.77
C LYS A 321 -9.05 -15.62 32.60
N LYS A 322 -9.79 -15.86 33.64
CA LYS A 322 -11.03 -16.66 33.58
C LYS A 322 -12.04 -16.02 32.63
N GLY A 323 -12.47 -16.76 31.60
CA GLY A 323 -13.41 -16.29 30.60
C GLY A 323 -12.79 -15.43 29.49
N GLU A 324 -11.47 -15.33 29.44
CA GLU A 324 -10.75 -14.60 28.39
C GLU A 324 -10.71 -15.42 27.10
N SER A 325 -10.88 -14.74 25.94
CA SER A 325 -10.73 -15.35 24.62
C SER A 325 -9.26 -15.78 24.36
N THR A 326 -9.06 -16.75 23.50
CA THR A 326 -7.72 -17.16 23.07
C THR A 326 -7.14 -16.15 22.07
N ILE A 327 -5.81 -16.20 21.87
CA ILE A 327 -5.14 -15.40 20.84
C ILE A 327 -5.62 -15.80 19.45
N SER A 328 -5.51 -14.87 18.52
CA SER A 328 -5.66 -15.06 17.08
C SER A 328 -4.31 -14.96 16.37
N PHE A 329 -4.24 -15.36 15.11
CA PHE A 329 -3.01 -15.20 14.34
C PHE A 329 -2.59 -13.73 14.17
N GLN A 330 -3.55 -12.81 14.11
CA GLN A 330 -3.26 -11.37 14.04
C GLN A 330 -2.38 -10.90 15.21
N ASP A 331 -2.64 -11.42 16.42
CA ASP A 331 -1.88 -11.06 17.61
C ASP A 331 -0.42 -11.53 17.54
N VAL A 332 -0.18 -12.64 16.84
CA VAL A 332 1.16 -13.18 16.57
C VAL A 332 1.84 -12.45 15.43
N GLN A 333 1.10 -12.23 14.34
CA GLN A 333 1.60 -11.57 13.14
C GLN A 333 2.13 -10.16 13.42
N ASP A 334 1.48 -9.42 14.33
CA ASP A 334 1.85 -8.04 14.66
C ASP A 334 3.25 -7.91 15.29
N CYS A 335 3.89 -9.03 15.68
CA CYS A 335 5.26 -9.03 16.21
C CYS A 335 6.16 -10.09 15.58
N LEU A 336 5.74 -10.76 14.50
CA LEU A 336 6.47 -11.85 13.87
C LEU A 336 7.21 -11.39 12.62
N VAL A 337 8.51 -11.65 12.55
CA VAL A 337 9.32 -11.59 11.32
C VAL A 337 9.62 -13.02 10.92
N TYR A 338 9.08 -13.46 9.78
CA TYR A 338 9.10 -14.85 9.37
C TYR A 338 9.34 -15.00 7.87
N VAL A 339 10.22 -15.92 7.51
CA VAL A 339 10.43 -16.36 6.14
C VAL A 339 10.48 -17.88 6.11
N SER A 340 9.78 -18.48 5.17
CA SER A 340 9.94 -19.91 4.88
C SER A 340 10.20 -20.17 3.42
N SER A 341 11.01 -21.19 3.14
CA SER A 341 11.26 -21.73 1.83
C SER A 341 10.94 -23.22 1.85
N SER A 342 10.17 -23.68 0.88
CA SER A 342 9.84 -25.09 0.71
C SER A 342 10.10 -25.52 -0.73
N PHE A 343 10.48 -26.79 -0.90
CA PHE A 343 10.71 -27.39 -2.21
C PHE A 343 9.97 -28.72 -2.29
N SER A 344 9.32 -28.97 -3.41
CA SER A 344 8.68 -30.26 -3.66
C SER A 344 8.80 -30.66 -5.12
N THR A 345 8.86 -31.96 -5.34
CA THR A 345 8.91 -32.55 -6.70
C THR A 345 7.54 -32.51 -7.40
N ARG A 346 6.47 -32.29 -6.63
CA ARG A 346 5.12 -32.09 -7.14
C ARG A 346 4.50 -30.83 -6.55
N THR A 347 4.14 -29.91 -7.41
CA THR A 347 3.53 -28.64 -6.99
C THR A 347 2.22 -28.40 -7.72
N SER A 348 1.20 -28.04 -6.96
CA SER A 348 -0.09 -27.58 -7.49
C SER A 348 -0.22 -26.07 -7.22
N TYR A 349 0.11 -25.27 -8.24
CA TYR A 349 -0.11 -23.84 -8.19
C TYR A 349 -1.58 -23.50 -8.42
N GLU A 350 -2.08 -22.48 -7.77
CA GLU A 350 -3.45 -21.99 -7.98
C GLU A 350 -3.65 -21.48 -9.42
N ASN A 351 -2.60 -20.86 -9.98
CA ASN A 351 -2.58 -20.35 -11.35
C ASN A 351 -1.16 -20.33 -11.93
N GLN A 352 -1.03 -19.98 -13.23
CA GLN A 352 0.24 -19.94 -13.95
C GLN A 352 1.23 -18.90 -13.39
N THR A 353 0.74 -17.86 -12.68
CA THR A 353 1.62 -16.84 -12.08
C THR A 353 2.36 -17.32 -10.82
N LYS A 354 2.11 -18.54 -10.37
CA LYS A 354 2.81 -19.21 -9.25
C LYS A 354 2.74 -18.44 -7.90
N LYS A 355 1.72 -17.60 -7.68
CA LYS A 355 1.60 -16.75 -6.49
C LYS A 355 1.05 -17.47 -5.25
N ALA A 356 0.48 -18.64 -5.37
CA ALA A 356 0.00 -19.49 -4.28
C ALA A 356 0.07 -20.97 -4.66
N ILE A 357 0.25 -21.84 -3.67
CA ILE A 357 0.20 -23.30 -3.81
C ILE A 357 -0.93 -23.89 -2.96
N THR A 358 -1.51 -24.99 -3.43
CA THR A 358 -2.70 -25.63 -2.84
C THR A 358 -2.47 -27.05 -2.36
N ASN A 359 -1.22 -27.54 -2.38
CA ASN A 359 -0.86 -28.87 -1.95
C ASN A 359 -1.21 -29.14 -0.48
N LYS A 360 -2.06 -30.12 -0.23
CA LYS A 360 -2.50 -30.49 1.14
C LYS A 360 -1.35 -31.08 1.95
N PHE A 361 -0.54 -31.95 1.32
CA PHE A 361 0.59 -32.56 2.00
C PHE A 361 1.65 -31.52 2.39
N VAL A 362 1.94 -30.55 1.54
CA VAL A 362 2.86 -29.46 1.89
C VAL A 362 2.35 -28.69 3.11
N SER A 363 1.04 -28.36 3.16
CA SER A 363 0.43 -27.70 4.30
C SER A 363 0.56 -28.53 5.59
N GLN A 364 0.30 -29.84 5.52
CA GLN A 364 0.40 -30.75 6.65
C GLN A 364 1.84 -30.89 7.12
N ALA A 365 2.77 -31.19 6.21
CA ALA A 365 4.19 -31.38 6.51
C ALA A 365 4.79 -30.11 7.16
N MET A 366 4.51 -28.93 6.60
CA MET A 366 4.96 -27.66 7.18
C MET A 366 4.31 -27.38 8.54
N THR A 367 3.05 -27.74 8.74
CA THR A 367 2.38 -27.58 10.03
C THR A 367 3.05 -28.42 11.11
N ASP A 368 3.33 -29.70 10.81
CA ASP A 368 3.95 -30.63 11.76
C ASP A 368 5.41 -30.24 12.02
N PHE A 369 6.15 -29.86 11.00
CA PHE A 369 7.50 -29.32 11.07
C PHE A 369 7.56 -28.11 12.02
N LEU A 370 6.72 -27.08 11.78
CA LEU A 370 6.71 -25.87 12.60
C LEU A 370 6.24 -26.13 14.03
N LYS A 371 5.23 -26.99 14.24
CA LYS A 371 4.80 -27.37 15.60
C LYS A 371 5.92 -28.04 16.39
N HIS A 372 6.64 -28.96 15.76
CA HIS A 372 7.74 -29.67 16.38
C HIS A 372 8.85 -28.68 16.81
N TYR A 373 9.34 -27.89 15.87
CA TYR A 373 10.45 -26.97 16.16
C TYR A 373 10.06 -25.83 17.11
N LEU A 374 8.83 -25.32 17.04
CA LEU A 374 8.34 -24.35 18.01
C LEU A 374 8.19 -24.93 19.42
N GLU A 375 7.79 -26.22 19.54
CA GLU A 375 7.75 -26.88 20.84
C GLU A 375 9.15 -27.02 21.42
N VAL A 376 10.12 -27.49 20.65
CA VAL A 376 11.53 -27.58 21.05
C VAL A 376 12.08 -26.21 21.43
N TYR A 377 11.89 -25.20 20.60
CA TYR A 377 12.33 -23.84 20.85
C TYR A 377 11.77 -23.28 22.17
N PHE A 378 10.49 -23.49 22.44
CA PHE A 378 9.86 -23.01 23.69
C PHE A 378 10.34 -23.73 24.94
N LEU A 379 10.78 -25.00 24.80
CA LEU A 379 11.37 -25.78 25.89
C LEU A 379 12.83 -25.38 26.16
N GLU A 380 13.61 -25.18 25.10
CA GLU A 380 15.05 -24.88 25.20
C GLU A 380 15.31 -23.40 25.56
N LYS A 381 14.39 -22.49 25.16
CA LYS A 381 14.52 -21.04 25.29
C LYS A 381 13.35 -20.43 26.08
N PRO A 382 13.18 -20.80 27.36
CA PRO A 382 12.00 -20.41 28.15
C PRO A 382 11.89 -18.91 28.36
N GLU A 383 13.00 -18.16 28.43
CA GLU A 383 12.99 -16.71 28.58
C GLU A 383 12.50 -16.01 27.29
N GLU A 384 12.89 -16.52 26.13
CA GLU A 384 12.44 -16.04 24.83
C GLU A 384 10.95 -16.35 24.64
N ALA A 385 10.53 -17.59 24.95
CA ALA A 385 9.12 -18.00 24.94
C ALA A 385 8.25 -17.10 25.81
N GLN A 386 8.74 -16.70 26.99
CA GLN A 386 8.04 -15.77 27.86
C GLN A 386 7.88 -14.39 27.25
N LYS A 387 8.96 -13.83 26.66
CA LYS A 387 8.92 -12.52 25.95
C LYS A 387 7.94 -12.54 24.80
N ILE A 388 7.98 -13.59 23.97
CA ILE A 388 7.05 -13.79 22.85
C ILE A 388 5.59 -13.77 23.36
N CYS A 389 5.30 -14.60 24.35
CA CYS A 389 3.94 -14.74 24.89
C CYS A 389 3.44 -13.45 25.53
N GLN A 390 4.30 -12.71 26.24
CA GLN A 390 3.97 -11.39 26.79
C GLN A 390 3.62 -10.40 25.70
N GLN A 391 4.42 -10.31 24.63
CA GLN A 391 4.15 -9.41 23.52
C GLN A 391 2.86 -9.78 22.79
N VAL A 392 2.63 -11.05 22.52
CA VAL A 392 1.39 -11.52 21.87
C VAL A 392 0.15 -11.20 22.72
N LEU A 393 0.24 -11.30 24.06
CA LEU A 393 -0.85 -10.89 24.95
C LEU A 393 -1.07 -9.36 24.92
N VAL A 394 -0.02 -8.56 24.83
CA VAL A 394 -0.13 -7.09 24.65
C VAL A 394 -0.84 -6.78 23.33
N ASN A 395 -0.44 -7.41 22.22
CA ASN A 395 -1.07 -7.24 20.93
C ASN A 395 -2.56 -7.62 20.95
N LYS A 396 -2.89 -8.77 21.57
CA LYS A 396 -4.26 -9.21 21.79
C LYS A 396 -5.08 -8.17 22.56
N GLN A 397 -4.56 -7.67 23.68
CA GLN A 397 -5.26 -6.67 24.50
C GLN A 397 -5.50 -5.39 23.70
N SER A 398 -4.51 -4.95 22.92
CA SER A 398 -4.64 -3.79 22.04
C SER A 398 -5.72 -4.01 20.98
N ARG A 399 -5.72 -5.16 20.30
CA ARG A 399 -6.75 -5.54 19.30
C ARG A 399 -8.14 -5.60 19.92
N GLU A 400 -8.30 -6.27 21.06
CA GLU A 400 -9.59 -6.39 21.75
C GLU A 400 -10.11 -5.04 22.23
N HIS A 401 -9.22 -4.17 22.73
CA HIS A 401 -9.58 -2.81 23.12
C HIS A 401 -10.03 -1.99 21.90
N ALA A 402 -9.31 -2.07 20.80
CA ALA A 402 -9.67 -1.43 19.54
C ALA A 402 -11.03 -1.92 19.02
N GLU A 403 -11.28 -3.24 19.07
CA GLU A 403 -12.55 -3.84 18.63
C GLU A 403 -13.72 -3.46 19.55
N LYS A 404 -13.55 -3.44 20.88
CA LYS A 404 -14.57 -2.95 21.82
C LYS A 404 -14.89 -1.48 21.58
N THR A 405 -13.87 -0.66 21.35
CA THR A 405 -14.03 0.75 21.02
C THR A 405 -14.79 0.89 19.70
N ARG A 406 -14.41 0.12 18.67
CA ARG A 406 -15.09 0.07 17.38
C ARG A 406 -16.57 -0.32 17.52
N GLN A 407 -16.89 -1.38 18.28
CA GLN A 407 -18.26 -1.81 18.50
C GLN A 407 -19.08 -0.76 19.29
N SER A 408 -18.47 -0.12 20.29
CA SER A 408 -19.08 0.99 21.02
C SER A 408 -19.40 2.15 20.08
N ILE A 409 -18.45 2.54 19.22
CA ILE A 409 -18.65 3.58 18.20
C ILE A 409 -19.75 3.17 17.22
N LYS A 410 -19.71 1.95 16.68
CA LYS A 410 -20.73 1.44 15.77
C LYS A 410 -22.13 1.46 16.40
N LYS A 411 -22.24 1.03 17.66
CA LYS A 411 -23.50 1.08 18.41
C LYS A 411 -23.97 2.53 18.63
N THR A 412 -23.07 3.44 18.96
CA THR A 412 -23.38 4.87 19.13
C THR A 412 -23.79 5.50 17.80
N LEU A 413 -23.07 5.22 16.72
CA LEU A 413 -23.42 5.69 15.39
C LEU A 413 -24.76 5.13 14.89
N SER A 414 -25.04 3.84 15.11
CA SER A 414 -26.31 3.24 14.68
C SER A 414 -27.52 3.66 15.51
N THR A 415 -27.32 3.95 16.80
CA THR A 415 -28.43 4.35 17.71
C THR A 415 -28.60 5.86 17.81
N GLN A 416 -27.51 6.66 17.70
CA GLN A 416 -27.58 8.12 17.83
C GLN A 416 -27.60 8.86 16.49
N ILE A 417 -27.06 8.27 15.42
CA ILE A 417 -27.17 8.80 14.05
C ILE A 417 -28.36 8.12 13.34
N ASP A 418 -29.47 7.99 14.01
CA ASP A 418 -30.75 7.87 13.30
C ASP A 418 -31.03 9.24 12.69
N LEU A 419 -30.72 9.38 11.38
CA LEU A 419 -30.88 10.61 10.59
C LEU A 419 -32.31 11.13 10.57
N ALA A 420 -33.26 10.34 11.05
CA ALA A 420 -34.67 10.70 11.20
C ALA A 420 -34.95 11.57 12.43
N ASN A 421 -34.08 11.60 13.45
CA ASN A 421 -34.30 12.35 14.65
C ASN A 421 -33.99 13.85 14.43
N ARG A 422 -35.00 14.68 14.62
CA ARG A 422 -34.94 16.14 14.46
C ARG A 422 -34.00 16.73 15.52
N VAL A 423 -32.92 17.39 15.08
CA VAL A 423 -32.06 18.16 15.97
C VAL A 423 -32.81 19.38 16.46
N GLN A 424 -33.06 19.45 17.77
CA GLN A 424 -33.93 20.48 18.35
C GLN A 424 -33.44 21.92 18.15
N LYS A 425 -32.13 22.10 18.08
CA LYS A 425 -31.49 23.42 17.94
C LYS A 425 -31.39 23.92 16.50
N LEU A 426 -31.61 23.05 15.51
CA LEU A 426 -31.54 23.43 14.12
C LEU A 426 -32.73 24.31 13.74
N VAL A 427 -32.42 25.48 13.25
CA VAL A 427 -33.39 26.37 12.57
C VAL A 427 -33.27 26.10 11.08
N ASP A 428 -34.02 25.13 10.57
CA ASP A 428 -33.91 24.66 9.17
C ASP A 428 -34.46 25.68 8.18
N CYS A 429 -34.10 25.53 6.91
CA CYS A 429 -34.63 26.29 5.78
C CYS A 429 -35.77 25.54 5.09
N ARG A 430 -36.52 26.23 4.24
CA ARG A 430 -37.75 25.72 3.61
C ARG A 430 -37.44 24.80 2.42
N THR A 431 -36.51 25.20 1.55
CA THR A 431 -36.13 24.38 0.40
C THR A 431 -35.52 23.02 0.82
N LYS A 432 -35.79 21.99 0.03
CA LYS A 432 -35.16 20.68 0.19
C LYS A 432 -34.05 20.45 -0.86
N ASP A 433 -33.86 21.37 -1.77
CA ASP A 433 -32.83 21.32 -2.79
C ASP A 433 -31.46 21.59 -2.17
N ALA A 434 -30.69 20.52 -1.97
CA ALA A 434 -29.36 20.57 -1.34
C ALA A 434 -28.39 21.50 -2.08
N SER A 435 -28.52 21.65 -3.40
CA SER A 435 -27.65 22.50 -4.22
C SER A 435 -27.78 23.99 -3.90
N ARG A 436 -28.89 24.40 -3.28
CA ARG A 436 -29.17 25.79 -2.88
C ARG A 436 -29.00 26.05 -1.40
N ARG A 437 -29.02 24.97 -0.57
CA ARG A 437 -29.04 25.10 0.90
C ARG A 437 -27.68 25.53 1.44
N GLU A 438 -27.70 26.40 2.43
CA GLU A 438 -26.55 26.86 3.18
C GLU A 438 -26.77 26.60 4.68
N LEU A 439 -25.76 26.06 5.38
CA LEU A 439 -25.77 25.86 6.82
C LEU A 439 -24.85 26.87 7.50
N TYR A 440 -25.38 27.75 8.30
CA TYR A 440 -24.61 28.65 9.15
C TYR A 440 -24.41 28.03 10.54
N ILE A 441 -23.18 27.74 10.91
CA ILE A 441 -22.78 27.32 12.26
C ILE A 441 -22.42 28.61 13.01
N VAL A 442 -23.25 28.97 13.99
CA VAL A 442 -23.12 30.27 14.69
C VAL A 442 -22.74 30.08 16.16
N GLU A 443 -22.01 31.06 16.69
CA GLU A 443 -21.58 31.07 18.09
C GLU A 443 -22.69 31.51 19.04
N GLY A 444 -23.21 30.58 19.83
CA GLY A 444 -24.17 30.84 20.87
C GLY A 444 -25.61 31.13 20.44
N ASP A 445 -26.49 31.24 21.43
CA ASP A 445 -27.92 31.48 21.20
C ASP A 445 -28.21 32.95 20.88
N SER A 446 -27.34 33.89 21.32
CA SER A 446 -27.47 35.29 21.03
C SER A 446 -27.27 35.60 19.54
N ALA A 447 -26.16 35.06 18.96
CA ALA A 447 -25.91 35.16 17.53
C ALA A 447 -27.00 34.46 16.71
N MET A 448 -27.52 33.32 17.19
CA MET A 448 -28.65 32.63 16.54
C MET A 448 -29.87 33.54 16.41
N GLY A 449 -30.16 34.38 17.42
CA GLY A 449 -31.29 35.33 17.40
C GLY A 449 -31.16 36.33 16.29
N ALA A 450 -30.01 37.01 16.18
CA ALA A 450 -29.72 38.01 15.16
C ALA A 450 -29.70 37.38 13.75
N VAL A 451 -28.98 36.30 13.57
CA VAL A 451 -28.88 35.57 12.28
C VAL A 451 -30.25 35.05 11.83
N LYS A 452 -31.11 34.58 12.75
CA LYS A 452 -32.46 34.10 12.43
C LYS A 452 -33.35 35.20 11.87
N GLN A 453 -33.19 36.43 12.34
CA GLN A 453 -33.96 37.56 11.87
C GLN A 453 -33.47 38.09 10.53
N SER A 454 -32.18 37.95 10.25
CA SER A 454 -31.51 38.47 9.04
C SER A 454 -31.43 37.49 7.89
N ARG A 455 -31.61 36.18 8.10
CA ARG A 455 -31.43 35.16 7.07
C ARG A 455 -32.52 35.14 6.01
N ASP A 456 -32.21 34.61 4.84
CA ASP A 456 -33.21 34.10 3.93
C ASP A 456 -33.69 32.70 4.38
N SER A 457 -34.94 32.68 4.87
CA SER A 457 -35.54 31.45 5.39
C SER A 457 -35.81 30.37 4.33
N ASP A 458 -35.72 30.69 3.05
CA ASP A 458 -35.95 29.73 1.98
C ASP A 458 -34.78 28.74 1.88
N TYR A 459 -33.52 29.20 1.93
CA TYR A 459 -32.36 28.33 1.70
C TYR A 459 -31.26 28.39 2.78
N GLN A 460 -31.32 29.32 3.75
CA GLN A 460 -30.33 29.43 4.82
C GLN A 460 -30.82 28.78 6.12
N ALA A 461 -30.12 27.76 6.58
CA ALA A 461 -30.32 27.09 7.85
C ALA A 461 -29.27 27.53 8.87
N ILE A 462 -29.64 27.48 10.17
CA ILE A 462 -28.77 27.93 11.26
C ILE A 462 -28.64 26.80 12.30
N MET A 463 -27.40 26.52 12.73
CA MET A 463 -27.08 25.63 13.83
C MET A 463 -26.23 26.37 14.87
N PRO A 464 -26.77 26.67 16.06
CA PRO A 464 -25.99 27.29 17.12
C PRO A 464 -25.10 26.27 17.81
N ILE A 465 -23.88 26.67 18.12
CA ILE A 465 -22.97 25.91 18.99
C ILE A 465 -22.70 26.71 20.26
N ARG A 466 -22.72 26.05 21.42
CA ARG A 466 -22.50 26.70 22.71
C ARG A 466 -21.06 26.47 23.17
N GLY A 467 -20.28 27.55 23.15
CA GLY A 467 -18.90 27.57 23.65
C GLY A 467 -17.94 26.68 22.84
N LYS A 468 -16.77 26.49 23.38
CA LYS A 468 -15.67 25.74 22.73
C LYS A 468 -16.00 24.24 22.67
N ILE A 469 -16.06 23.70 21.46
CA ILE A 469 -16.27 22.26 21.26
C ILE A 469 -15.00 21.47 21.56
N LEU A 470 -15.13 20.14 21.65
CA LEU A 470 -14.02 19.24 21.92
C LEU A 470 -12.96 19.33 20.81
N ASN A 471 -11.67 19.40 21.18
CA ASN A 471 -10.57 19.26 20.20
C ASN A 471 -10.55 17.82 19.67
N CYS A 472 -11.03 17.65 18.45
CA CYS A 472 -11.16 16.34 17.80
C CYS A 472 -9.82 15.71 17.40
N LEU A 473 -8.71 16.47 17.32
CA LEU A 473 -7.39 15.87 17.06
C LEU A 473 -6.82 15.14 18.27
N LYS A 474 -7.07 15.66 19.49
CA LYS A 474 -6.58 15.07 20.73
C LYS A 474 -7.51 14.00 21.31
N ALA A 475 -8.79 14.09 21.02
CA ALA A 475 -9.78 13.17 21.58
C ALA A 475 -9.85 11.86 20.80
N ASP A 476 -10.06 10.75 21.51
CA ASP A 476 -10.42 9.48 20.89
C ASP A 476 -11.86 9.53 20.32
N TYR A 477 -12.16 8.67 19.36
CA TYR A 477 -13.47 8.63 18.71
C TYR A 477 -14.62 8.35 19.69
N ALA A 478 -14.39 7.54 20.74
CA ALA A 478 -15.42 7.25 21.74
C ALA A 478 -15.84 8.51 22.52
N ARG A 479 -14.89 9.40 22.80
CA ARG A 479 -15.14 10.68 23.45
C ARG A 479 -15.76 11.69 22.50
N ILE A 480 -15.30 11.73 21.22
CA ILE A 480 -15.87 12.60 20.19
C ILE A 480 -17.37 12.32 20.02
N PHE A 481 -17.76 11.05 19.86
CA PHE A 481 -19.17 10.66 19.68
C PHE A 481 -20.03 10.69 20.94
N LYS A 482 -19.46 11.00 22.09
CA LYS A 482 -20.23 11.35 23.30
C LYS A 482 -20.60 12.85 23.37
N SER A 483 -20.02 13.67 22.51
CA SER A 483 -20.32 15.10 22.45
C SER A 483 -21.60 15.34 21.66
N ASP A 484 -22.67 15.76 22.33
CA ASP A 484 -23.96 16.02 21.68
C ASP A 484 -23.83 17.06 20.55
N VAL A 485 -23.01 18.09 20.74
CA VAL A 485 -22.80 19.16 19.73
C VAL A 485 -22.20 18.59 18.45
N ILE A 486 -21.19 17.73 18.57
CA ILE A 486 -20.53 17.10 17.41
C ILE A 486 -21.50 16.13 16.71
N VAL A 487 -22.21 15.31 17.48
CA VAL A 487 -23.21 14.38 16.94
C VAL A 487 -24.34 15.12 16.25
N ASP A 488 -24.82 16.23 16.82
CA ASP A 488 -25.86 17.07 16.21
C ASP A 488 -25.39 17.70 14.90
N LEU A 489 -24.16 18.23 14.84
CA LEU A 489 -23.58 18.77 13.59
C LEU A 489 -23.48 17.69 12.49
N ILE A 490 -23.02 16.47 12.83
CA ILE A 490 -22.95 15.35 11.88
C ILE A 490 -24.35 15.00 11.36
N LYS A 491 -25.35 14.94 12.24
CA LYS A 491 -26.75 14.69 11.87
C LYS A 491 -27.32 15.79 10.95
N VAL A 492 -27.01 17.05 11.25
CA VAL A 492 -27.47 18.18 10.47
C VAL A 492 -26.85 18.15 9.07
N MET A 493 -25.57 17.92 8.95
CA MET A 493 -24.87 17.82 7.64
C MET A 493 -25.39 16.64 6.81
N GLY A 494 -25.66 15.51 7.42
CA GLY A 494 -26.30 14.36 6.79
C GLY A 494 -25.37 13.41 6.02
N CYS A 495 -24.12 13.80 5.76
CA CYS A 495 -23.17 13.03 4.94
C CYS A 495 -22.44 11.90 5.69
N GLY A 496 -22.65 11.76 7.02
CA GLY A 496 -21.93 10.78 7.82
C GLY A 496 -20.51 11.23 8.20
N VAL A 497 -19.63 10.26 8.48
CA VAL A 497 -18.25 10.50 8.95
C VAL A 497 -17.22 9.65 8.21
N GLU A 498 -16.03 10.20 8.00
CA GLU A 498 -14.83 9.55 7.50
C GLU A 498 -13.93 9.23 8.70
N LEU A 499 -13.64 7.96 8.93
CA LEU A 499 -12.75 7.55 10.02
C LEU A 499 -11.41 7.12 9.44
N GLY A 500 -10.35 7.83 9.80
CA GLY A 500 -8.98 7.52 9.38
C GLY A 500 -8.44 6.24 10.03
N GLY A 501 -7.51 5.55 9.33
CA GLY A 501 -6.84 4.32 9.79
C GLY A 501 -7.38 3.04 9.15
N LYS A 502 -6.48 2.07 8.90
CA LYS A 502 -6.79 0.80 8.21
C LYS A 502 -7.96 0.02 8.84
N HIS A 503 -8.12 0.11 10.16
CA HIS A 503 -9.15 -0.63 10.92
C HIS A 503 -10.51 0.09 11.03
N ASN A 504 -10.61 1.35 10.62
CA ASN A 504 -11.81 2.16 10.77
C ASN A 504 -12.60 2.36 9.46
N LYS A 505 -12.08 1.89 8.32
CA LYS A 505 -12.74 2.06 7.01
C LYS A 505 -14.17 1.51 6.95
N GLU A 506 -14.43 0.40 7.66
CA GLU A 506 -15.77 -0.21 7.72
C GLU A 506 -16.77 0.57 8.61
N LEU A 507 -16.29 1.48 9.43
CA LEU A 507 -17.11 2.38 10.26
C LEU A 507 -17.38 3.71 9.56
N ALA A 508 -16.70 4.00 8.47
CA ALA A 508 -16.92 5.17 7.66
C ALA A 508 -18.32 5.10 7.04
N THR A 509 -19.21 5.96 7.50
CA THR A 509 -20.58 6.10 6.96
C THR A 509 -20.68 7.26 5.99
N PHE A 510 -19.54 7.84 5.60
CA PHE A 510 -19.51 9.02 4.75
C PHE A 510 -20.01 8.72 3.35
N ASN A 511 -20.99 9.52 2.92
CA ASN A 511 -21.44 9.56 1.55
C ASN A 511 -21.77 11.03 1.20
N LEU A 512 -21.02 11.57 0.24
CA LEU A 512 -21.17 12.98 -0.21
C LEU A 512 -22.56 13.23 -0.81
N ASP A 513 -23.17 12.27 -1.47
CA ASP A 513 -24.51 12.39 -2.06
C ASP A 513 -25.60 12.65 -1.01
N ASN A 514 -25.34 12.28 0.24
CA ASN A 514 -26.25 12.54 1.37
C ASN A 514 -26.05 13.90 2.03
N LEU A 515 -25.08 14.69 1.57
CA LEU A 515 -24.84 16.04 2.09
C LEU A 515 -26.06 16.93 1.82
N ARG A 516 -26.56 17.56 2.87
CA ARG A 516 -27.80 18.34 2.81
C ARG A 516 -27.60 19.82 2.44
N TYR A 517 -26.37 20.29 2.36
CA TYR A 517 -26.02 21.70 2.18
C TYR A 517 -24.91 21.87 1.15
N ASN A 518 -25.09 22.84 0.26
CA ASN A 518 -24.07 23.23 -0.71
C ASN A 518 -22.93 24.06 -0.09
N LYS A 519 -23.23 24.75 1.02
CA LYS A 519 -22.23 25.50 1.78
C LYS A 519 -22.42 25.26 3.29
N ILE A 520 -21.31 25.05 3.97
CA ILE A 520 -21.21 25.01 5.43
C ILE A 520 -20.41 26.24 5.84
N VAL A 521 -21.06 27.20 6.43
CA VAL A 521 -20.51 28.52 6.76
C VAL A 521 -20.28 28.61 8.26
N ILE A 522 -19.03 28.79 8.66
CA ILE A 522 -18.65 28.99 10.07
C ILE A 522 -18.73 30.50 10.31
N CYS A 523 -19.60 30.91 11.23
CA CYS A 523 -19.88 32.32 11.56
C CYS A 523 -19.72 32.52 13.07
N THR A 524 -18.55 33.03 13.49
CA THR A 524 -18.16 33.24 14.88
C THR A 524 -17.86 34.74 15.10
N ASP A 525 -17.88 35.16 16.36
CA ASP A 525 -17.48 36.50 16.73
C ASP A 525 -16.05 36.83 16.26
N ALA A 526 -15.78 38.09 16.03
CA ALA A 526 -14.48 38.58 15.55
C ALA A 526 -13.51 38.83 16.74
N ASP A 527 -13.45 37.95 17.69
CA ASP A 527 -12.60 38.00 18.88
C ASP A 527 -11.78 36.70 19.06
N VAL A 528 -10.92 36.65 20.06
CA VAL A 528 -10.04 35.50 20.32
C VAL A 528 -10.81 34.20 20.66
N ASP A 529 -11.98 34.31 21.30
CA ASP A 529 -12.83 33.18 21.60
C ASP A 529 -13.53 32.64 20.36
N GLY A 530 -14.04 33.55 19.52
CA GLY A 530 -14.64 33.19 18.23
C GLY A 530 -13.62 32.55 17.27
N TYR A 531 -12.38 33.03 17.22
CA TYR A 531 -11.31 32.39 16.44
C TYR A 531 -10.96 30.98 16.95
N GLN A 532 -10.98 30.78 18.27
CA GLN A 532 -10.77 29.47 18.85
C GLN A 532 -11.93 28.51 18.51
N ILE A 533 -13.17 28.97 18.59
CA ILE A 533 -14.35 28.17 18.24
C ILE A 533 -14.31 27.81 16.76
N ARG A 534 -14.01 28.75 15.88
CA ARG A 534 -13.80 28.53 14.43
C ARG A 534 -12.77 27.44 14.17
N THR A 535 -11.62 27.53 14.83
CA THR A 535 -10.52 26.58 14.70
C THR A 535 -10.94 25.17 15.18
N LEU A 536 -11.69 25.06 16.27
CA LEU A 536 -12.18 23.77 16.76
C LEU A 536 -13.22 23.15 15.83
N VAL A 537 -14.11 23.96 15.21
CA VAL A 537 -15.07 23.47 14.20
C VAL A 537 -14.32 23.00 12.95
N LEU A 538 -13.34 23.75 12.47
CA LEU A 538 -12.48 23.31 11.36
C LEU A 538 -11.75 22.01 11.68
N THR A 539 -11.23 21.87 12.91
CA THR A 539 -10.57 20.63 13.38
C THR A 539 -11.53 19.45 13.37
N MET A 540 -12.78 19.66 13.78
CA MET A 540 -13.82 18.63 13.72
C MET A 540 -14.09 18.20 12.26
N LEU A 541 -14.28 19.15 11.35
CA LEU A 541 -14.50 18.88 9.93
C LEU A 541 -13.30 18.19 9.30
N TYR A 542 -12.09 18.67 9.57
CA TYR A 542 -10.84 18.05 9.09
C TYR A 542 -10.68 16.59 9.57
N ARG A 543 -11.05 16.28 10.82
CA ARG A 543 -10.91 14.97 11.41
C ARG A 543 -11.99 13.98 10.98
N LEU A 544 -13.24 14.45 10.83
CA LEU A 544 -14.43 13.60 10.66
C LEU A 544 -15.02 13.63 9.24
N THR A 545 -14.77 14.69 8.48
CA THR A 545 -15.30 14.89 7.13
C THR A 545 -14.32 15.67 6.24
N PRO A 546 -13.04 15.20 6.10
CA PRO A 546 -12.02 15.92 5.33
C PRO A 546 -12.43 16.18 3.88
N THR A 547 -13.21 15.29 3.27
CA THR A 547 -13.73 15.49 1.91
C THR A 547 -14.51 16.79 1.76
N LEU A 548 -15.25 17.24 2.80
CA LEU A 548 -15.99 18.50 2.72
C LEU A 548 -15.08 19.73 2.59
N ILE A 549 -13.89 19.68 3.18
CA ILE A 549 -12.88 20.73 3.04
C ILE A 549 -12.21 20.63 1.67
N ASN A 550 -11.79 19.42 1.26
CA ASN A 550 -11.08 19.19 0.01
C ASN A 550 -11.93 19.56 -1.22
N GLU A 551 -13.22 19.23 -1.20
CA GLU A 551 -14.17 19.56 -2.26
C GLU A 551 -14.71 21.01 -2.15
N GLY A 552 -14.35 21.75 -1.09
CA GLY A 552 -14.64 23.17 -0.95
C GLY A 552 -16.06 23.50 -0.57
N TYR A 553 -16.70 22.69 0.28
CA TYR A 553 -18.02 22.96 0.86
C TYR A 553 -17.96 23.84 2.11
N VAL A 554 -16.76 24.08 2.68
CA VAL A 554 -16.57 24.78 3.94
C VAL A 554 -16.16 26.22 3.70
N TYR A 555 -16.80 27.14 4.39
CA TYR A 555 -16.57 28.59 4.29
C TYR A 555 -16.50 29.22 5.68
N ILE A 556 -15.78 30.32 5.80
CA ILE A 556 -15.76 31.22 6.96
C ILE A 556 -16.45 32.52 6.55
N ALA A 557 -17.44 32.95 7.32
CA ALA A 557 -18.04 34.26 7.13
C ALA A 557 -17.14 35.32 7.80
N GLU A 558 -16.83 36.38 7.07
CA GLU A 558 -16.20 37.58 7.62
C GLU A 558 -17.27 38.53 8.12
N SER A 559 -17.21 38.89 9.39
CA SER A 559 -18.04 39.93 9.98
C SER A 559 -17.25 41.25 10.05
N PRO A 560 -17.86 42.42 9.76
CA PRO A 560 -17.15 43.68 9.84
C PRO A 560 -16.79 44.01 11.30
N LEU A 561 -15.60 44.56 11.49
CA LEU A 561 -15.14 45.05 12.79
C LEU A 561 -15.71 46.41 13.12
N TYR A 562 -16.00 47.22 12.10
CA TYR A 562 -16.47 48.59 12.23
C TYR A 562 -17.63 48.88 11.30
N GLU A 563 -18.64 49.56 11.86
CA GLU A 563 -19.72 50.21 11.14
C GLU A 563 -19.50 51.72 11.24
N ILE A 564 -19.38 52.38 10.09
CA ILE A 564 -19.15 53.85 9.99
C ILE A 564 -20.39 54.45 9.34
N ASN A 565 -21.19 55.11 10.14
CA ASN A 565 -22.45 55.72 9.70
C ASN A 565 -22.24 57.19 9.37
N THR A 566 -22.56 57.58 8.14
CA THR A 566 -22.72 58.96 7.69
C THR A 566 -24.20 59.24 7.51
N LYS A 567 -24.57 60.49 7.23
CA LYS A 567 -25.97 60.87 6.96
C LYS A 567 -26.56 60.14 5.75
N ASP A 568 -25.70 59.85 4.77
CA ASP A 568 -26.08 59.31 3.44
C ASP A 568 -25.73 57.91 3.16
N HIS A 569 -24.76 57.31 3.92
CA HIS A 569 -24.25 55.99 3.66
C HIS A 569 -23.63 55.34 4.89
N THR A 570 -23.74 54.01 5.01
CA THR A 570 -23.10 53.20 6.01
C THR A 570 -21.96 52.39 5.37
N TYR A 571 -20.74 52.53 5.88
CA TYR A 571 -19.55 51.78 5.46
C TYR A 571 -19.25 50.68 6.46
N PHE A 572 -18.90 49.52 5.96
CA PHE A 572 -18.48 48.36 6.78
C PHE A 572 -17.02 48.07 6.55
N ALA A 573 -16.19 48.24 7.58
CA ALA A 573 -14.77 47.95 7.51
C ALA A 573 -14.45 46.65 8.25
N TYR A 574 -13.73 45.77 7.60
CA TYR A 574 -13.33 44.45 8.10
C TYR A 574 -11.93 44.45 8.68
N THR A 575 -11.13 45.47 8.37
CA THR A 575 -9.76 45.66 8.87
C THR A 575 -9.51 47.11 9.24
N GLU A 576 -8.49 47.40 10.07
CA GLU A 576 -8.05 48.75 10.38
C GLU A 576 -7.63 49.56 9.13
N PRO A 577 -6.90 48.99 8.16
CA PRO A 577 -6.60 49.68 6.89
C PRO A 577 -7.84 50.05 6.09
N GLU A 578 -8.86 49.18 6.03
CA GLU A 578 -10.13 49.54 5.36
C GLU A 578 -10.85 50.69 6.06
N LYS A 579 -10.90 50.65 7.39
CA LYS A 579 -11.44 51.75 8.19
C LYS A 579 -10.73 53.06 7.89
N ALA A 580 -9.40 53.09 7.89
CA ALA A 580 -8.60 54.26 7.58
C ALA A 580 -8.87 54.79 6.15
N THR A 581 -9.11 53.87 5.21
CA THR A 581 -9.46 54.24 3.82
C THR A 581 -10.81 54.90 3.75
N PHE A 582 -11.85 54.32 4.38
CA PHE A 582 -13.19 54.86 4.41
C PHE A 582 -13.22 56.21 5.13
N LEU A 583 -12.47 56.43 6.22
CA LEU A 583 -12.37 57.68 6.90
C LEU A 583 -11.74 58.77 6.01
N LYS A 584 -10.76 58.43 5.19
CA LYS A 584 -10.19 59.36 4.19
C LYS A 584 -11.21 59.72 3.12
N GLU A 585 -12.04 58.79 2.67
CA GLU A 585 -13.08 59.01 1.67
C GLU A 585 -14.22 59.88 2.22
N ILE A 586 -14.61 59.65 3.46
CA ILE A 586 -15.64 60.43 4.15
C ILE A 586 -15.21 61.90 4.35
N GLY A 587 -13.92 62.16 4.59
CA GLY A 587 -13.35 63.48 4.77
C GLY A 587 -13.96 64.19 5.94
N ASP A 588 -14.37 65.49 5.71
CA ASP A 588 -14.91 66.36 6.76
C ASP A 588 -16.39 66.14 7.09
N LYS A 589 -17.05 65.16 6.49
CA LYS A 589 -18.45 64.84 6.81
C LYS A 589 -18.60 64.34 8.23
N LYS A 590 -19.70 64.59 8.89
CA LYS A 590 -20.03 64.02 10.20
C LYS A 590 -20.30 62.54 10.06
N TYR A 591 -19.64 61.75 10.89
CA TYR A 591 -19.83 60.31 10.96
C TYR A 591 -19.87 59.84 12.42
N THR A 592 -20.41 58.65 12.62
CA THR A 592 -20.29 57.90 13.87
C THR A 592 -19.64 56.55 13.55
N ILE A 593 -18.75 56.07 14.44
CA ILE A 593 -18.13 54.75 14.33
C ILE A 593 -18.65 53.87 15.46
N GLN A 594 -19.16 52.72 15.10
CA GLN A 594 -19.53 51.70 16.05
C GLN A 594 -18.59 50.48 15.80
N ARG A 595 -17.96 49.95 16.87
CA ARG A 595 -17.18 48.72 16.79
C ARG A 595 -18.13 47.56 17.07
N SER A 596 -18.22 46.60 16.15
CA SER A 596 -18.94 45.34 16.35
C SER A 596 -18.08 44.39 17.18
N LYS A 597 -18.53 44.00 18.37
CA LYS A 597 -17.82 43.06 19.26
C LYS A 597 -18.32 41.63 19.14
N GLY A 598 -19.59 41.46 18.78
CA GLY A 598 -20.19 40.12 18.66
C GLY A 598 -21.38 40.10 17.72
N LEU A 599 -21.59 38.94 17.08
CA LEU A 599 -22.68 38.72 16.12
C LEU A 599 -24.08 38.97 16.72
N GLY A 600 -24.24 38.75 18.02
CA GLY A 600 -25.51 38.93 18.74
C GLY A 600 -25.89 40.36 19.00
N GLU A 601 -24.95 41.30 18.85
CA GLU A 601 -25.17 42.76 19.04
C GLU A 601 -25.48 43.47 17.74
N ASN A 602 -25.30 42.78 16.59
CA ASN A 602 -25.49 43.37 15.27
C ASN A 602 -26.99 43.55 14.94
N ASP A 603 -27.34 44.68 14.34
CA ASP A 603 -28.67 44.90 13.79
C ASP A 603 -28.97 43.88 12.68
N PRO A 604 -30.20 43.32 12.59
CA PRO A 604 -30.57 42.35 11.56
C PRO A 604 -30.35 42.85 10.12
N GLU A 605 -30.53 44.17 9.85
CA GLU A 605 -30.27 44.71 8.52
C GLU A 605 -28.77 44.73 8.18
N MET A 606 -27.94 45.13 9.14
CA MET A 606 -26.48 45.05 9.03
C MET A 606 -26.04 43.60 8.78
N MET A 607 -26.57 42.68 9.58
CA MET A 607 -26.24 41.26 9.46
C MET A 607 -26.64 40.69 8.09
N TRP A 608 -27.78 41.10 7.55
CA TRP A 608 -28.17 40.76 6.19
C TRP A 608 -27.14 41.26 5.17
N LEU A 609 -26.84 42.55 5.19
CA LEU A 609 -25.97 43.19 4.21
C LEU A 609 -24.52 42.68 4.25
N THR A 610 -24.01 42.32 5.42
CA THR A 610 -22.58 41.99 5.60
C THR A 610 -22.29 40.51 5.62
N THR A 611 -23.23 39.65 6.07
CA THR A 611 -22.97 38.27 6.39
C THR A 611 -23.90 37.26 5.69
N MET A 612 -25.18 37.64 5.47
CA MET A 612 -26.17 36.69 4.99
C MET A 612 -26.50 36.86 3.50
N ASN A 613 -26.48 38.07 2.96
CA ASN A 613 -26.83 38.33 1.56
C ASN A 613 -25.75 37.85 0.60
N PRO A 614 -26.06 36.90 -0.31
CA PRO A 614 -25.11 36.35 -1.26
C PRO A 614 -24.38 37.37 -2.14
N GLU A 615 -25.01 38.54 -2.40
CA GLU A 615 -24.47 39.60 -3.28
C GLU A 615 -23.44 40.48 -2.59
N SER A 616 -23.53 40.65 -1.26
CA SER A 616 -22.68 41.60 -0.51
C SER A 616 -21.81 40.99 0.57
N ARG A 617 -22.12 39.76 1.03
CA ARG A 617 -21.35 39.05 2.07
C ARG A 617 -19.95 38.67 1.61
N ARG A 618 -19.02 38.60 2.57
CA ARG A 618 -17.68 38.09 2.34
C ARG A 618 -17.56 36.67 2.94
N LEU A 619 -17.24 35.68 2.10
CA LEU A 619 -16.97 34.30 2.50
C LEU A 619 -15.57 33.90 2.07
N ILE A 620 -14.77 33.46 3.03
CA ILE A 620 -13.47 32.82 2.78
C ILE A 620 -13.73 31.34 2.54
N LYS A 621 -13.44 30.85 1.36
CA LYS A 621 -13.50 29.39 1.06
C LYS A 621 -12.32 28.69 1.69
N VAL A 622 -12.57 27.68 2.52
CA VAL A 622 -11.52 26.90 3.16
C VAL A 622 -11.06 25.80 2.19
N GLN A 623 -9.82 25.88 1.75
CA GLN A 623 -9.19 24.91 0.88
C GLN A 623 -7.77 24.62 1.37
N PRO A 624 -7.33 23.33 1.42
CA PRO A 624 -5.94 23.00 1.71
C PRO A 624 -5.08 23.41 0.51
N ALA A 625 -4.00 24.12 0.77
CA ALA A 625 -3.01 24.47 -0.27
C ALA A 625 -2.15 23.25 -0.63
N ASP A 626 -1.82 22.46 0.38
CA ASP A 626 -1.04 21.21 0.31
C ASP A 626 -1.52 20.28 1.42
N VAL A 627 -1.65 18.97 1.11
CA VAL A 627 -2.20 17.99 2.06
C VAL A 627 -1.24 17.71 3.21
N GLU A 628 0.07 17.60 2.93
CA GLU A 628 1.10 17.30 3.93
C GLU A 628 1.30 18.51 4.84
N GLU A 629 1.39 19.71 4.28
CA GLU A 629 1.52 20.96 5.03
C GLU A 629 0.29 21.21 5.89
N THR A 630 -0.91 20.98 5.37
CA THR A 630 -2.15 21.07 6.14
C THR A 630 -2.15 20.14 7.35
N ALA A 631 -1.74 18.89 7.17
CA ALA A 631 -1.61 17.91 8.25
C ALA A 631 -0.58 18.36 9.29
N ARG A 632 0.58 18.86 8.84
CA ARG A 632 1.65 19.38 9.70
C ARG A 632 1.17 20.55 10.57
N VAL A 633 0.46 21.52 9.96
CA VAL A 633 -0.04 22.71 10.68
C VAL A 633 -1.11 22.32 11.71
N PHE A 634 -2.05 21.44 11.36
CA PHE A 634 -3.05 20.95 12.31
C PHE A 634 -2.40 20.20 13.48
N ASP A 635 -1.40 19.32 13.23
CA ASP A 635 -0.70 18.60 14.28
C ASP A 635 0.13 19.56 15.17
N LEU A 636 0.84 20.49 14.57
CA LEU A 636 1.63 21.48 15.27
C LEU A 636 0.78 22.36 16.20
N LEU A 637 -0.32 22.93 15.68
CA LEU A 637 -1.11 23.91 16.42
C LEU A 637 -2.10 23.27 17.38
N LEU A 638 -2.67 22.12 17.03
CA LEU A 638 -3.80 21.49 17.72
C LEU A 638 -3.53 20.05 18.20
N GLY A 639 -2.46 19.41 17.73
CA GLY A 639 -2.01 18.10 18.15
C GLY A 639 -1.28 18.09 19.50
N ASP A 640 -0.53 17.03 19.77
CA ASP A 640 0.16 16.84 21.07
C ASP A 640 1.58 17.42 21.10
N ASN A 641 2.09 17.95 19.98
CA ASN A 641 3.43 18.56 19.89
C ASN A 641 3.51 19.94 20.58
N LEU A 642 3.57 19.91 21.92
CA LEU A 642 3.63 21.15 22.70
C LEU A 642 4.95 21.92 22.52
N ALA A 643 6.06 21.21 22.33
CA ALA A 643 7.38 21.82 22.16
C ALA A 643 7.44 22.60 20.82
N GLY A 644 7.06 21.93 19.71
CA GLY A 644 7.01 22.58 18.40
C GLY A 644 6.03 23.75 18.34
N ARG A 645 4.91 23.68 19.07
CA ARG A 645 3.96 24.82 19.15
C ARG A 645 4.57 26.02 19.85
N LYS A 646 5.32 25.82 20.96
CA LYS A 646 6.01 26.91 21.66
C LYS A 646 7.08 27.57 20.80
N GLU A 647 7.82 26.75 20.04
CA GLU A 647 8.83 27.22 19.10
C GLU A 647 8.20 28.03 17.97
N HIS A 648 7.14 27.53 17.35
CA HIS A 648 6.39 28.25 16.30
C HIS A 648 5.82 29.60 16.80
N ILE A 649 5.29 29.63 18.02
CA ILE A 649 4.80 30.90 18.62
C ILE A 649 5.98 31.88 18.88
N ALA A 650 7.13 31.38 19.30
CA ALA A 650 8.31 32.21 19.54
C ALA A 650 8.86 32.81 18.23
N GLU A 651 8.83 32.05 17.14
CA GLU A 651 9.33 32.46 15.82
C GLU A 651 8.37 33.40 15.09
N HIS A 652 7.06 33.10 15.11
CA HIS A 652 6.06 33.77 14.29
C HIS A 652 5.09 34.66 15.09
N GLY A 653 5.08 34.57 16.43
CA GLY A 653 4.11 35.30 17.24
C GLY A 653 4.14 36.80 17.07
N ALA A 654 5.31 37.38 16.73
CA ALA A 654 5.44 38.80 16.46
C ALA A 654 4.69 39.27 15.20
N GLU A 655 4.47 38.41 14.23
CA GLU A 655 3.77 38.70 12.98
C GLU A 655 2.27 38.94 13.21
N TYR A 656 1.72 38.42 14.31
CA TYR A 656 0.29 38.49 14.65
C TYR A 656 -0.02 39.47 15.80
N LEU A 657 0.96 40.28 16.25
CA LEU A 657 0.75 41.19 17.37
C LEU A 657 -0.29 42.27 17.06
N ASP A 658 -0.37 42.71 15.80
CA ASP A 658 -1.33 43.72 15.35
C ASP A 658 -2.77 43.16 15.25
N ASP A 659 -2.91 41.85 15.16
CA ASP A 659 -4.20 41.16 15.11
C ASP A 659 -4.74 40.78 16.50
N LEU A 660 -3.89 40.93 17.55
CA LEU A 660 -4.32 40.69 18.92
C LEU A 660 -5.07 41.85 19.48
N ASP A 661 -6.33 41.65 19.84
CA ASP A 661 -7.11 42.62 20.60
C ASP A 661 -6.54 42.68 22.05
N VAL A 662 -5.75 43.70 22.34
CA VAL A 662 -5.10 43.91 23.64
C VAL A 662 -6.00 44.71 24.60
N SER A 663 -7.33 44.66 24.42
CA SER A 663 -8.30 45.40 25.26
C SER A 663 -8.77 44.58 26.47
#